data_867a5fdc7f6d3c9819c9919bbb65f00a
#
_entry.id   867a5fdc7f6d3c9819c9919bbb65f00a
#
_cell.length_a   1.000
_cell.length_b   1.000
_cell.length_c   1.000
_cell.angle_alpha   90.00
_cell.angle_beta   90.00
_cell.angle_gamma   90.00
#
_symmetry.space_group_name_H-M   'P 1'
#
loop_
_entity.id
_entity.type
_entity.pdbx_description
1 polymer ?
#
loop_
_entity_poly.entity_id
_entity_poly.type
_entity_poly.pdbx_seq_one_letter_code
_entity_poly.pdbx_strand_id
1 'polypeptide(L)'
;MKENSNQTIERWGIRYTGIVQGVGFRPLVSMCAHSLGLTGIVYNDSHGVYVEIQGPLGALQLFLDAIQAEQPRLCRITSQTVQPLTIKDEETSFSVEPSPLGEDVSTFISADTAPCEDCLKELQHDKRRQEYSFINCTNCGPRYTIIKSLPYDRERTTMNEFPMCEACLAEYEDIEGRRYRAEPNACSHCGPRYTLYKPNRTAVDTVNVWNTTRELINEGSIIAIKGVGGYHLVCDARNDAVVQRLRKRKNRPHKPLAIMVGSLDTAIELVQISDVELDVLTGMERPIVLLERNHNSSVRLSSHVAPDNHMLGVMLPYTPMHEVLLPSDAAWVMTSGNKSGDSVLYNDDQAFNELGEVADYFLVHNREIYAPLDDSVVMVINNKPRFIRRSRGYVPEPIHCESIAATPILAMGSDLKNAFALNKGNEILMGPHIGDLENASTHETLEWTINRYENLFSIEPEKIIIDSHPQFFSSHLGEHIGASSQIPVVTVQHHHAHIASVMAEHNLIGPVLGIAMDGTGYGPDGTIWGGEFLLCKGNQYQRLAHIHGAPLPGGEKAVSEPWRQALWYIRNYYGNDIPSVYQTWMENLPKGWEILDKALQSTMPMIQATSCGRLFDAVGSLLGLGMIHTYDAQITIALEALCGEEKGSLLDYNYDGKVLDFTPTVQAIMDGVVQGKSRAHLAASFHKTIAIAVCETAADLMERYKISDAAISGGVFQNRKLVELIYRTWHVGNLYMNEAVPANDGGLALGQLWLGSQIR
;
A
#
# COMPACT_ATOMS: atom_id res chain seq x y z
N MET A 1 -60.10 31.03 -0.60
CA MET A 1 -60.08 29.72 0.05
C MET A 1 -58.61 29.37 0.24
N LYS A 2 -58.12 29.45 1.47
CA LYS A 2 -56.77 29.00 1.83
C LYS A 2 -56.89 27.48 2.01
N GLU A 3 -56.30 26.73 1.13
CA GLU A 3 -56.06 25.31 1.36
C GLU A 3 -55.11 25.16 2.55
N ASN A 4 -55.64 24.83 3.72
CA ASN A 4 -54.90 24.27 4.82
C ASN A 4 -54.54 22.86 4.44
N SER A 5 -53.40 22.64 3.83
CA SER A 5 -52.77 21.33 3.80
C SER A 5 -52.33 21.02 5.24
N ASN A 6 -53.10 20.19 5.95
CA ASN A 6 -52.64 19.50 7.16
C ASN A 6 -51.43 18.67 6.76
N GLN A 7 -50.22 19.23 6.81
CA GLN A 7 -49.00 18.46 6.63
C GLN A 7 -48.88 17.55 7.86
N THR A 8 -49.01 16.24 7.68
CA THR A 8 -48.82 15.26 8.75
C THR A 8 -47.39 15.43 9.27
N ILE A 9 -47.28 15.76 10.55
CA ILE A 9 -45.97 15.81 11.23
C ILE A 9 -45.62 14.35 11.61
N GLU A 10 -44.42 13.97 11.31
CA GLU A 10 -43.88 12.67 11.70
C GLU A 10 -42.51 12.84 12.40
N ARG A 11 -42.08 11.81 13.14
CA ARG A 11 -40.75 11.72 13.73
C ARG A 11 -40.09 10.45 13.30
N TRP A 12 -38.87 10.56 12.76
CA TRP A 12 -38.08 9.43 12.31
C TRP A 12 -36.78 9.31 13.10
N GLY A 13 -36.43 8.07 13.45
CA GLY A 13 -35.08 7.69 13.87
C GLY A 13 -34.35 7.11 12.68
N ILE A 14 -33.21 7.66 12.34
CA ILE A 14 -32.43 7.26 11.18
C ILE A 14 -31.04 6.84 11.66
N ARG A 15 -30.58 5.68 11.21
CA ARG A 15 -29.22 5.22 11.45
C ARG A 15 -28.45 5.11 10.15
N TYR A 16 -27.28 5.74 10.13
CA TYR A 16 -26.32 5.67 9.04
C TYR A 16 -25.10 4.89 9.50
N THR A 17 -24.68 3.89 8.71
CA THR A 17 -23.46 3.11 8.97
C THR A 17 -22.45 3.28 7.85
N GLY A 18 -21.19 2.86 8.07
CA GLY A 18 -20.10 3.02 7.12
C GLY A 18 -19.03 4.01 7.60
N ILE A 19 -18.38 4.71 6.69
CA ILE A 19 -17.44 5.81 7.00
C ILE A 19 -18.27 7.10 7.12
N VAL A 20 -18.84 7.31 8.29
CA VAL A 20 -19.75 8.44 8.57
C VAL A 20 -19.29 9.30 9.77
N GLN A 21 -18.18 8.92 10.43
CA GLN A 21 -17.59 9.67 11.53
C GLN A 21 -16.27 10.33 11.12
N GLY A 22 -16.01 11.53 11.61
CA GLY A 22 -14.80 12.29 11.29
C GLY A 22 -14.72 12.84 9.86
N VAL A 23 -15.78 12.74 9.09
CA VAL A 23 -15.86 13.09 7.65
C VAL A 23 -16.82 14.26 7.36
N GLY A 24 -17.24 15.01 8.36
CA GLY A 24 -18.17 16.13 8.17
C GLY A 24 -19.66 15.73 8.07
N PHE A 25 -20.00 14.47 8.40
CA PHE A 25 -21.38 13.99 8.25
C PHE A 25 -22.35 14.61 9.27
N ARG A 26 -21.99 14.70 10.57
CA ARG A 26 -22.80 15.42 11.58
C ARG A 26 -23.06 16.89 11.19
N PRO A 27 -22.07 17.68 10.73
CA PRO A 27 -22.29 18.99 10.14
C PRO A 27 -23.30 19.01 9.00
N LEU A 28 -23.18 18.09 8.02
CA LEU A 28 -24.13 17.99 6.90
C LEU A 28 -25.56 17.75 7.41
N VAL A 29 -25.75 16.74 8.28
CA VAL A 29 -27.05 16.41 8.88
C VAL A 29 -27.67 17.62 9.56
N SER A 30 -26.88 18.34 10.36
CA SER A 30 -27.33 19.54 11.07
C SER A 30 -27.74 20.67 10.12
N MET A 31 -26.93 20.96 9.08
CA MET A 31 -27.22 21.95 8.05
C MET A 31 -28.51 21.62 7.29
N CYS A 32 -28.67 20.39 6.83
CA CYS A 32 -29.87 19.93 6.14
C CYS A 32 -31.14 20.05 7.01
N ALA A 33 -31.06 19.64 8.28
CA ALA A 33 -32.19 19.76 9.22
C ALA A 33 -32.57 21.20 9.44
N HIS A 34 -31.61 22.09 9.67
CA HIS A 34 -31.89 23.54 9.85
C HIS A 34 -32.46 24.19 8.59
N SER A 35 -31.92 23.89 7.40
CA SER A 35 -32.40 24.46 6.14
C SER A 35 -33.86 24.09 5.83
N LEU A 36 -34.28 22.91 6.28
CA LEU A 36 -35.62 22.36 6.09
C LEU A 36 -36.56 22.64 7.26
N GLY A 37 -36.10 23.37 8.31
CA GLY A 37 -36.90 23.70 9.51
C GLY A 37 -37.30 22.47 10.31
N LEU A 38 -36.50 21.41 10.30
CA LEU A 38 -36.71 20.18 11.07
C LEU A 38 -36.17 20.34 12.50
N THR A 39 -36.81 19.67 13.46
CA THR A 39 -36.33 19.58 14.85
C THR A 39 -35.76 18.16 15.12
N GLY A 40 -34.95 18.03 16.16
CA GLY A 40 -34.36 16.72 16.51
C GLY A 40 -32.94 16.79 17.01
N ILE A 41 -32.27 15.64 16.91
CA ILE A 41 -30.89 15.48 17.39
C ILE A 41 -30.05 14.64 16.42
N VAL A 42 -28.73 14.86 16.45
CA VAL A 42 -27.76 13.96 15.84
C VAL A 42 -26.58 13.71 16.77
N TYR A 43 -26.13 12.47 16.85
CA TYR A 43 -24.90 12.10 17.57
C TYR A 43 -24.18 10.94 16.89
N ASN A 44 -22.87 10.82 17.17
CA ASN A 44 -22.11 9.62 16.85
C ASN A 44 -22.33 8.58 17.95
N ASP A 45 -22.45 7.34 17.59
CA ASP A 45 -22.35 6.23 18.53
C ASP A 45 -21.39 5.15 17.99
N SER A 46 -21.26 4.07 18.69
CA SER A 46 -20.46 2.92 18.28
C SER A 46 -20.93 2.25 16.99
N HIS A 47 -22.16 2.52 16.55
CA HIS A 47 -22.77 1.94 15.34
C HIS A 47 -22.79 2.87 14.12
N GLY A 48 -22.31 4.10 14.26
CA GLY A 48 -22.30 5.07 13.17
C GLY A 48 -22.81 6.44 13.59
N VAL A 49 -23.76 7.00 12.82
CA VAL A 49 -24.46 8.23 13.15
C VAL A 49 -25.93 7.94 13.33
N TYR A 50 -26.47 8.34 14.47
CA TYR A 50 -27.89 8.27 14.76
C TYR A 50 -28.52 9.66 14.71
N VAL A 51 -29.65 9.76 14.02
CA VAL A 51 -30.39 11.01 13.80
C VAL A 51 -31.84 10.80 14.21
N GLU A 52 -32.41 11.67 15.05
CA GLU A 52 -33.83 11.83 15.18
C GLU A 52 -34.25 13.12 14.48
N ILE A 53 -35.25 13.04 13.62
CA ILE A 53 -35.79 14.22 12.91
C ILE A 53 -37.29 14.23 13.00
N GLN A 54 -37.86 15.44 13.18
CA GLN A 54 -39.31 15.67 13.27
C GLN A 54 -39.72 16.84 12.41
N GLY A 55 -40.80 16.68 11.67
CA GLY A 55 -41.38 17.74 10.83
C GLY A 55 -42.40 17.21 9.83
N PRO A 56 -42.80 18.04 8.85
CA PRO A 56 -43.70 17.62 7.79
C PRO A 56 -43.12 16.50 6.94
N LEU A 57 -43.91 15.51 6.57
CA LEU A 57 -43.47 14.33 5.80
C LEU A 57 -42.67 14.73 4.54
N GLY A 58 -43.10 15.74 3.81
CA GLY A 58 -42.38 16.24 2.63
C GLY A 58 -40.99 16.79 2.95
N ALA A 59 -40.80 17.46 4.10
CA ALA A 59 -39.49 17.94 4.54
C ALA A 59 -38.57 16.82 4.99
N LEU A 60 -39.14 15.78 5.63
CA LEU A 60 -38.39 14.57 6.03
C LEU A 60 -37.87 13.82 4.78
N GLN A 61 -38.66 13.74 3.72
CA GLN A 61 -38.22 13.11 2.47
C GLN A 61 -37.13 13.93 1.78
N LEU A 62 -37.29 15.25 1.70
CA LEU A 62 -36.26 16.15 1.17
C LEU A 62 -34.95 16.08 1.96
N PHE A 63 -35.03 15.84 3.27
CA PHE A 63 -33.85 15.64 4.09
C PHE A 63 -33.06 14.39 3.67
N LEU A 64 -33.72 13.27 3.46
CA LEU A 64 -33.05 12.03 2.98
C LEU A 64 -32.40 12.26 1.62
N ASP A 65 -33.10 12.91 0.70
CA ASP A 65 -32.61 13.21 -0.64
C ASP A 65 -31.38 14.17 -0.57
N ALA A 66 -31.41 15.19 0.27
CA ALA A 66 -30.30 16.11 0.48
C ALA A 66 -29.07 15.42 1.08
N ILE A 67 -29.24 14.55 2.09
CA ILE A 67 -28.14 13.75 2.65
C ILE A 67 -27.47 12.88 1.59
N GLN A 68 -28.26 12.28 0.71
CA GLN A 68 -27.74 11.45 -0.38
C GLN A 68 -26.97 12.29 -1.44
N ALA A 69 -27.48 13.48 -1.77
CA ALA A 69 -26.93 14.33 -2.82
C ALA A 69 -25.69 15.12 -2.39
N GLU A 70 -25.60 15.52 -1.11
CA GLU A 70 -24.58 16.44 -0.59
C GLU A 70 -23.54 15.74 0.30
N GLN A 71 -23.35 14.42 0.15
CA GLN A 71 -22.38 13.67 0.95
C GLN A 71 -20.99 14.30 0.93
N PRO A 72 -20.37 14.50 2.11
CA PRO A 72 -18.96 14.92 2.17
C PRO A 72 -18.06 13.96 1.42
N ARG A 73 -17.00 14.45 0.81
CA ARG A 73 -16.08 13.70 -0.06
C ARG A 73 -15.51 12.43 0.58
N LEU A 74 -15.31 12.44 1.89
CA LEU A 74 -14.77 11.29 2.65
C LEU A 74 -15.87 10.36 3.18
N CYS A 75 -17.13 10.73 3.05
CA CYS A 75 -18.26 9.97 3.56
C CYS A 75 -18.56 8.79 2.63
N ARG A 76 -18.78 7.61 3.22
CA ARG A 76 -19.31 6.43 2.53
C ARG A 76 -20.38 5.79 3.39
N ILE A 77 -21.64 5.95 3.01
CA ILE A 77 -22.77 5.31 3.66
C ILE A 77 -22.90 3.88 3.10
N THR A 78 -22.74 2.87 3.96
CA THR A 78 -22.93 1.46 3.59
C THR A 78 -24.36 1.01 3.83
N SER A 79 -25.04 1.53 4.87
CA SER A 79 -26.46 1.29 5.07
C SER A 79 -27.18 2.48 5.71
N GLN A 80 -28.48 2.58 5.45
CA GLN A 80 -29.40 3.54 6.04
C GLN A 80 -30.65 2.79 6.51
N THR A 81 -31.02 2.96 7.75
CA THR A 81 -32.28 2.42 8.29
C THR A 81 -33.13 3.54 8.84
N VAL A 82 -34.43 3.53 8.55
CA VAL A 82 -35.40 4.53 9.02
C VAL A 82 -36.47 3.81 9.83
N GLN A 83 -36.79 4.34 10.99
CA GLN A 83 -37.88 3.82 11.85
C GLN A 83 -38.73 4.96 12.37
N PRO A 84 -40.07 4.80 12.42
CA PRO A 84 -40.94 5.81 13.00
C PRO A 84 -40.73 5.89 14.52
N LEU A 85 -40.80 7.12 15.04
CA LEU A 85 -40.70 7.43 16.47
C LEU A 85 -41.92 8.21 16.96
N THR A 86 -42.11 8.27 18.27
CA THR A 86 -43.15 9.10 18.88
C THR A 86 -42.79 10.58 18.75
N ILE A 87 -43.75 11.39 18.34
CA ILE A 87 -43.64 12.87 18.24
C ILE A 87 -43.32 13.45 19.63
N LYS A 88 -42.43 14.46 19.67
CA LYS A 88 -42.07 15.24 20.86
C LYS A 88 -42.59 16.66 20.70
N ASP A 89 -43.66 17.02 21.42
CA ASP A 89 -44.35 18.33 21.28
C ASP A 89 -43.52 19.51 21.76
N GLU A 90 -42.54 19.29 22.66
CA GLU A 90 -41.73 20.36 23.26
C GLU A 90 -40.41 20.63 22.48
N GLU A 91 -40.12 19.88 21.44
CA GLU A 91 -38.86 19.99 20.67
C GLU A 91 -38.95 21.14 19.66
N THR A 92 -38.10 22.16 19.83
CA THR A 92 -38.15 23.41 19.03
C THR A 92 -36.95 23.66 18.14
N SER A 93 -35.91 22.87 18.26
CA SER A 93 -34.66 23.03 17.49
C SER A 93 -34.00 21.70 17.17
N PHE A 94 -33.06 21.72 16.23
CA PHE A 94 -32.17 20.61 15.94
C PHE A 94 -30.84 20.84 16.65
N SER A 95 -30.28 19.79 17.31
CA SER A 95 -28.99 19.87 18.02
C SER A 95 -28.05 18.72 17.73
N VAL A 96 -26.76 18.99 17.91
CA VAL A 96 -25.70 17.94 17.87
C VAL A 96 -25.37 17.56 19.29
N GLU A 97 -25.71 16.34 19.67
CA GLU A 97 -25.52 15.83 21.03
C GLU A 97 -24.15 15.15 21.21
N PRO A 98 -23.62 15.11 22.45
CA PRO A 98 -22.44 14.31 22.78
C PRO A 98 -22.64 12.83 22.43
N SER A 99 -21.56 12.16 22.05
CA SER A 99 -21.58 10.74 21.73
C SER A 99 -21.80 9.88 23.00
N PRO A 100 -22.82 9.02 23.06
CA PRO A 100 -22.99 8.11 24.17
C PRO A 100 -21.86 7.08 24.21
N LEU A 101 -21.56 6.56 25.39
CA LEU A 101 -20.66 5.43 25.58
C LEU A 101 -21.39 4.15 25.16
N GLY A 102 -20.91 3.44 24.15
CA GLY A 102 -21.41 2.14 23.70
C GLY A 102 -20.30 1.10 23.73
N GLU A 103 -20.66 -0.17 23.90
CA GLU A 103 -19.70 -1.28 23.97
C GLU A 103 -19.38 -1.89 22.60
N ASP A 104 -20.36 -1.96 21.67
CA ASP A 104 -20.17 -2.51 20.32
C ASP A 104 -19.93 -1.43 19.28
N VAL A 105 -18.85 -1.56 18.50
CA VAL A 105 -18.48 -0.61 17.43
C VAL A 105 -18.81 -1.22 16.07
N SER A 106 -19.62 -0.56 15.24
CA SER A 106 -19.91 -0.99 13.86
C SER A 106 -19.57 0.07 12.80
N THR A 107 -18.93 1.16 13.21
CA THR A 107 -18.49 2.25 12.29
C THR A 107 -17.04 2.08 11.89
N PHE A 108 -16.68 2.69 10.75
CA PHE A 108 -15.32 2.73 10.24
C PHE A 108 -14.75 4.15 10.27
N ILE A 109 -13.44 4.26 10.17
CA ILE A 109 -12.70 5.52 10.15
C ILE A 109 -12.14 5.73 8.75
N SER A 110 -12.19 6.99 8.26
CA SER A 110 -11.49 7.35 7.03
C SER A 110 -9.97 7.34 7.22
N ALA A 111 -9.25 7.14 6.14
CA ALA A 111 -7.82 7.33 6.08
C ALA A 111 -7.41 8.79 6.33
N ASP A 112 -6.13 9.01 6.62
CA ASP A 112 -5.52 10.34 6.64
C ASP A 112 -5.46 10.89 5.21
N THR A 113 -5.81 12.17 5.02
CA THR A 113 -5.86 12.81 3.71
C THR A 113 -5.01 14.08 3.65
N ALA A 114 -4.60 14.42 2.44
CA ALA A 114 -3.94 15.69 2.16
C ALA A 114 -4.87 16.88 2.46
N PRO A 115 -4.32 18.10 2.72
CA PRO A 115 -5.12 19.29 2.94
C PRO A 115 -5.97 19.62 1.70
N CYS A 116 -7.22 20.02 1.93
CA CYS A 116 -8.11 20.47 0.86
C CYS A 116 -7.73 21.90 0.40
N GLU A 117 -8.19 22.27 -0.79
CA GLU A 117 -7.90 23.58 -1.38
C GLU A 117 -8.23 24.77 -0.45
N ASP A 118 -9.34 24.70 0.28
CA ASP A 118 -9.72 25.78 1.21
C ASP A 118 -8.74 25.91 2.37
N CYS A 119 -8.27 24.78 2.92
CA CYS A 119 -7.22 24.79 3.94
C CYS A 119 -5.90 25.32 3.38
N LEU A 120 -5.56 25.01 2.13
CA LEU A 120 -4.36 25.56 1.46
C LEU A 120 -4.49 27.08 1.22
N LYS A 121 -5.65 27.58 0.82
CA LYS A 121 -5.91 29.02 0.69
C LYS A 121 -5.77 29.75 2.05
N GLU A 122 -6.31 29.18 3.11
CA GLU A 122 -6.18 29.75 4.45
C GLU A 122 -4.72 29.67 4.97
N LEU A 123 -3.99 28.61 4.67
CA LEU A 123 -2.57 28.46 5.01
C LEU A 123 -1.73 29.62 4.46
N GLN A 124 -2.13 30.18 3.31
CA GLN A 124 -1.45 31.29 2.66
C GLN A 124 -1.97 32.68 3.12
N HIS A 125 -3.26 32.81 3.41
CA HIS A 125 -3.91 34.13 3.52
C HIS A 125 -4.62 34.41 4.84
N ASP A 126 -4.95 33.41 5.66
CA ASP A 126 -5.61 33.63 6.95
C ASP A 126 -4.61 34.05 8.01
N LYS A 127 -4.71 35.26 8.51
CA LYS A 127 -3.81 35.81 9.55
C LYS A 127 -3.64 34.92 10.78
N ARG A 128 -4.63 34.10 11.12
CA ARG A 128 -4.62 33.22 12.29
C ARG A 128 -3.96 31.86 12.00
N ARG A 129 -4.00 31.41 10.74
CA ARG A 129 -3.48 30.10 10.29
C ARG A 129 -2.44 30.19 9.20
N GLN A 130 -1.98 31.39 8.89
CA GLN A 130 -0.86 31.55 7.94
C GLN A 130 0.34 30.75 8.43
N GLU A 131 0.90 29.91 7.55
CA GLU A 131 2.00 28.99 7.83
C GLU A 131 1.75 28.01 9.01
N TYR A 132 0.49 27.83 9.43
CA TYR A 132 0.16 26.89 10.49
C TYR A 132 0.13 25.45 9.96
N SER A 133 1.18 24.71 10.24
CA SER A 133 1.48 23.37 9.71
C SER A 133 0.54 22.24 10.15
N PHE A 134 -0.49 22.50 10.95
CA PHE A 134 -1.51 21.55 11.39
C PHE A 134 -2.92 22.00 11.01
N ILE A 135 -3.06 22.92 10.06
CA ILE A 135 -4.37 23.35 9.56
C ILE A 135 -5.13 22.18 8.97
N ASN A 136 -6.42 22.11 9.28
CA ASN A 136 -7.35 21.08 8.80
C ASN A 136 -8.78 21.55 8.88
N CYS A 137 -9.72 20.75 8.38
CA CYS A 137 -11.14 20.89 8.55
C CYS A 137 -11.85 19.53 8.58
N THR A 138 -13.17 19.48 8.47
CA THR A 138 -13.93 18.23 8.42
C THR A 138 -13.63 17.39 7.17
N ASN A 139 -13.15 18.02 6.09
CA ASN A 139 -12.92 17.39 4.77
C ASN A 139 -11.47 16.95 4.52
N CYS A 140 -10.54 17.20 5.45
CA CYS A 140 -9.13 16.88 5.23
C CYS A 140 -8.34 16.72 6.54
N GLY A 141 -7.10 16.23 6.42
CA GLY A 141 -6.15 16.10 7.53
C GLY A 141 -6.14 14.71 8.17
N PRO A 142 -5.52 14.59 9.35
CA PRO A 142 -5.32 13.30 10.01
C PRO A 142 -6.62 12.76 10.61
N ARG A 143 -6.76 11.44 10.58
CA ARG A 143 -7.85 10.66 11.18
C ARG A 143 -7.28 9.43 11.89
N TYR A 144 -6.84 8.43 11.10
CA TYR A 144 -6.35 7.16 11.61
C TYR A 144 -5.09 7.30 12.48
N THR A 145 -4.16 8.18 12.09
CA THR A 145 -2.89 8.35 12.82
C THR A 145 -3.03 9.00 14.19
N ILE A 146 -4.17 9.68 14.45
CA ILE A 146 -4.40 10.40 15.70
C ILE A 146 -5.46 9.80 16.61
N ILE A 147 -6.31 8.88 16.11
CA ILE A 147 -7.41 8.30 16.89
C ILE A 147 -6.91 7.23 17.87
N LYS A 148 -7.38 7.30 19.11
CA LYS A 148 -7.11 6.32 20.18
C LYS A 148 -8.21 5.29 20.29
N SER A 149 -9.47 5.72 20.20
CA SER A 149 -10.65 4.85 20.24
C SER A 149 -11.86 5.48 19.56
N LEU A 150 -12.89 4.68 19.24
CA LEU A 150 -14.18 5.14 18.74
C LEU A 150 -15.18 5.39 19.90
N PRO A 151 -16.22 6.20 19.71
CA PRO A 151 -16.49 7.05 18.53
C PRO A 151 -15.48 8.18 18.34
N TYR A 152 -15.40 8.72 17.09
CA TYR A 152 -14.43 9.74 16.72
C TYR A 152 -14.82 11.11 17.30
N ASP A 153 -14.27 11.42 18.45
CA ASP A 153 -14.41 12.70 19.14
C ASP A 153 -13.03 13.17 19.65
N ARG A 154 -12.81 14.48 19.83
CA ARG A 154 -11.51 15.07 20.17
C ARG A 154 -10.85 14.43 21.37
N GLU A 155 -11.63 14.13 22.43
CA GLU A 155 -11.14 13.52 23.67
C GLU A 155 -10.53 12.12 23.45
N ARG A 156 -10.89 11.47 22.34
CA ARG A 156 -10.42 10.14 21.95
C ARG A 156 -9.35 10.19 20.87
N THR A 157 -8.74 11.35 20.68
CA THR A 157 -7.62 11.57 19.75
C THR A 157 -6.42 12.15 20.49
N THR A 158 -5.25 12.15 19.83
CA THR A 158 -4.05 12.82 20.35
C THR A 158 -4.18 14.35 20.40
N MET A 159 -5.26 14.91 19.84
CA MET A 159 -5.57 16.34 19.94
C MET A 159 -6.19 16.75 21.29
N ASN A 160 -6.56 15.79 22.15
CA ASN A 160 -7.04 16.06 23.51
C ASN A 160 -6.02 16.85 24.34
N GLU A 161 -4.72 16.67 24.07
CA GLU A 161 -3.63 17.38 24.74
C GLU A 161 -3.54 18.88 24.38
N PHE A 162 -4.31 19.32 23.37
CA PHE A 162 -4.30 20.68 22.83
C PHE A 162 -5.67 21.35 23.02
N PRO A 163 -6.00 21.91 24.21
CA PRO A 163 -7.26 22.60 24.44
C PRO A 163 -7.43 23.77 23.48
N MET A 164 -8.63 23.89 22.91
CA MET A 164 -8.92 24.96 21.96
C MET A 164 -8.92 26.34 22.66
N CYS A 165 -8.33 27.34 22.00
CA CYS A 165 -8.56 28.74 22.40
C CYS A 165 -9.99 29.17 22.05
N GLU A 166 -10.47 30.29 22.64
CA GLU A 166 -11.82 30.82 22.42
C GLU A 166 -12.21 30.93 20.94
N ALA A 167 -11.30 31.44 20.11
CA ALA A 167 -11.56 31.58 18.67
C ALA A 167 -11.65 30.23 17.93
N CYS A 168 -10.89 29.20 18.32
CA CYS A 168 -11.00 27.85 17.75
C CYS A 168 -12.25 27.13 18.26
N LEU A 169 -12.64 27.37 19.51
CA LEU A 169 -13.87 26.83 20.08
C LEU A 169 -15.10 27.41 19.39
N ALA A 170 -15.12 28.74 19.17
CA ALA A 170 -16.20 29.40 18.44
C ALA A 170 -16.40 28.83 17.03
N GLU A 171 -15.29 28.58 16.29
CA GLU A 171 -15.40 27.91 14.97
C GLU A 171 -15.83 26.43 15.06
N TYR A 172 -15.47 25.75 16.13
CA TYR A 172 -15.88 24.36 16.37
C TYR A 172 -17.37 24.25 16.67
N GLU A 173 -17.97 25.30 17.24
CA GLU A 173 -19.39 25.38 17.59
C GLU A 173 -20.24 26.09 16.52
N ASP A 174 -19.61 26.78 15.57
CA ASP A 174 -20.29 27.48 14.49
C ASP A 174 -20.86 26.54 13.43
N ILE A 175 -22.17 26.35 13.42
CA ILE A 175 -22.89 25.42 12.54
C ILE A 175 -22.73 25.72 11.05
N GLU A 176 -22.50 26.99 10.67
CA GLU A 176 -22.26 27.40 9.29
C GLU A 176 -20.80 27.31 8.89
N GLY A 177 -19.93 27.07 9.88
CA GLY A 177 -18.48 27.01 9.72
C GLY A 177 -17.99 25.68 9.19
N ARG A 178 -17.05 25.70 8.23
CA ARG A 178 -16.40 24.49 7.70
C ARG A 178 -15.56 23.72 8.74
N ARG A 179 -15.40 24.23 9.96
CA ARG A 179 -14.76 23.56 11.10
C ARG A 179 -15.73 23.14 12.19
N TYR A 180 -17.02 23.26 11.91
CA TYR A 180 -18.04 22.75 12.82
C TYR A 180 -17.79 21.27 13.13
N ARG A 181 -17.53 20.98 14.42
CA ARG A 181 -17.18 19.63 14.89
C ARG A 181 -15.98 18.99 14.15
N ALA A 182 -15.00 19.80 13.72
CA ALA A 182 -13.73 19.31 13.23
C ALA A 182 -12.81 18.97 14.41
N GLU A 183 -12.73 17.72 14.80
CA GLU A 183 -12.06 17.28 16.02
C GLU A 183 -10.58 17.70 16.10
N PRO A 184 -9.79 17.71 14.97
CA PRO A 184 -8.41 18.18 15.01
C PRO A 184 -8.26 19.71 14.95
N ASN A 185 -9.35 20.51 15.00
CA ASN A 185 -9.28 21.96 14.87
C ASN A 185 -8.32 22.60 15.88
N ALA A 186 -7.45 23.47 15.39
CA ALA A 186 -6.50 24.26 16.18
C ALA A 186 -5.94 25.43 15.36
N CYS A 187 -5.15 26.29 15.98
CA CYS A 187 -4.38 27.35 15.33
C CYS A 187 -2.98 27.45 15.96
N SER A 188 -2.14 28.36 15.45
CA SER A 188 -0.78 28.57 15.93
C SER A 188 -0.68 28.92 17.43
N HIS A 189 -1.77 29.40 18.06
CA HIS A 189 -1.83 29.71 19.47
C HIS A 189 -2.09 28.47 20.33
N CYS A 190 -3.03 27.60 19.97
CA CYS A 190 -3.49 26.51 20.84
C CYS A 190 -3.12 25.11 20.35
N GLY A 191 -2.60 24.95 19.12
CA GLY A 191 -2.30 23.64 18.55
C GLY A 191 -0.83 23.23 18.60
N PRO A 192 -0.53 22.07 18.00
CA PRO A 192 0.83 21.54 17.91
C PRO A 192 1.79 22.48 17.19
N ARG A 193 3.09 22.31 17.47
CA ARG A 193 4.19 23.12 16.91
C ARG A 193 5.40 22.26 16.56
N TYR A 194 6.15 22.72 15.56
CA TYR A 194 7.45 22.16 15.20
C TYR A 194 8.58 22.87 15.90
N THR A 195 9.59 22.10 16.27
CA THR A 195 10.87 22.57 16.81
C THR A 195 12.01 21.84 16.11
N LEU A 196 13.08 22.56 15.79
CA LEU A 196 14.28 22.01 15.18
C LEU A 196 15.28 21.64 16.28
N TYR A 197 15.84 20.44 16.23
CA TYR A 197 16.80 19.92 17.19
C TYR A 197 18.07 19.44 16.51
N LYS A 198 19.18 19.48 17.25
CA LYS A 198 20.39 18.73 16.94
C LYS A 198 20.24 17.26 17.40
N PRO A 199 21.08 16.32 16.91
CA PRO A 199 21.01 14.91 17.33
C PRO A 199 21.14 14.70 18.85
N ASN A 200 21.83 15.60 19.55
CA ASN A 200 21.95 15.60 21.02
C ASN A 200 20.72 16.17 21.74
N ARG A 201 19.60 16.34 21.05
CA ARG A 201 18.33 16.90 21.56
C ARG A 201 18.38 18.36 22.00
N THR A 202 19.43 19.10 21.64
CA THR A 202 19.48 20.55 21.88
C THR A 202 18.65 21.26 20.82
N ALA A 203 17.69 22.06 21.25
CA ALA A 203 16.90 22.89 20.33
C ALA A 203 17.81 23.91 19.60
N VAL A 204 17.55 24.10 18.33
CA VAL A 204 18.21 25.12 17.51
C VAL A 204 17.49 26.44 17.74
N ASP A 205 18.23 27.46 18.19
CA ASP A 205 17.69 28.81 18.33
C ASP A 205 17.42 29.41 16.94
N THR A 206 16.17 29.69 16.62
CA THR A 206 15.76 30.20 15.31
C THR A 206 14.49 31.04 15.40
N VAL A 207 14.44 32.11 14.63
CA VAL A 207 13.26 32.98 14.50
C VAL A 207 12.17 32.33 13.62
N ASN A 208 12.60 31.59 12.59
CA ASN A 208 11.69 30.89 11.69
C ASN A 208 12.21 29.50 11.37
N VAL A 209 11.58 28.51 11.97
CA VAL A 209 11.98 27.09 11.84
C VAL A 209 11.96 26.58 10.39
N TRP A 210 11.03 27.09 9.57
CA TRP A 210 10.88 26.69 8.17
C TRP A 210 12.05 27.20 7.32
N ASN A 211 12.40 28.48 7.45
CA ASN A 211 13.53 29.06 6.71
C ASN A 211 14.83 28.38 7.09
N THR A 212 15.10 28.24 8.39
CA THR A 212 16.32 27.57 8.86
C THR A 212 16.40 26.12 8.37
N THR A 213 15.27 25.39 8.36
CA THR A 213 15.25 24.01 7.86
C THR A 213 15.56 23.97 6.37
N ARG A 214 14.99 24.89 5.55
CA ARG A 214 15.30 25.01 4.11
C ARG A 214 16.76 25.32 3.85
N GLU A 215 17.32 26.28 4.59
CA GLU A 215 18.74 26.67 4.49
C GLU A 215 19.65 25.47 4.77
N LEU A 216 19.41 24.72 5.85
CA LEU A 216 20.16 23.52 6.19
C LEU A 216 20.09 22.44 5.12
N ILE A 217 18.91 22.22 4.51
CA ILE A 217 18.76 21.25 3.40
C ILE A 217 19.57 21.74 2.17
N ASN A 218 19.50 23.02 1.84
CA ASN A 218 20.23 23.61 0.72
C ASN A 218 21.76 23.58 0.96
N GLU A 219 22.21 23.69 2.20
CA GLU A 219 23.62 23.52 2.60
C GLU A 219 24.07 22.06 2.59
N GLY A 220 23.14 21.13 2.34
CA GLY A 220 23.43 19.71 2.20
C GLY A 220 23.28 18.92 3.49
N SER A 221 22.49 19.36 4.46
CA SER A 221 22.16 18.57 5.64
C SER A 221 21.14 17.48 5.32
N ILE A 222 21.16 16.39 6.08
CA ILE A 222 20.14 15.36 6.15
C ILE A 222 19.28 15.63 7.37
N ILE A 223 17.97 15.81 7.19
CA ILE A 223 17.06 16.14 8.29
C ILE A 223 16.06 15.00 8.49
N ALA A 224 15.91 14.56 9.75
CA ALA A 224 14.82 13.68 10.15
C ALA A 224 13.57 14.54 10.45
N ILE A 225 12.51 14.39 9.68
CA ILE A 225 11.27 15.17 9.82
C ILE A 225 10.16 14.27 10.34
N LYS A 226 9.54 14.63 11.45
CA LYS A 226 8.34 13.95 11.96
C LYS A 226 7.14 14.34 11.12
N GLY A 227 6.61 13.38 10.35
CA GLY A 227 5.42 13.53 9.51
C GLY A 227 4.12 13.19 10.24
N VAL A 228 3.08 12.79 9.50
CA VAL A 228 1.79 12.39 10.05
C VAL A 228 1.80 10.94 10.56
N GLY A 229 2.49 10.02 9.87
CA GLY A 229 2.53 8.58 10.18
C GLY A 229 3.89 8.11 10.70
N GLY A 230 4.93 8.94 10.72
CA GLY A 230 6.27 8.58 11.16
C GLY A 230 7.32 9.59 10.71
N TYR A 231 8.58 9.26 10.95
CA TYR A 231 9.70 10.07 10.53
C TYR A 231 10.10 9.82 9.07
N HIS A 232 10.57 10.87 8.40
CA HIS A 232 11.23 10.81 7.10
C HIS A 232 12.65 11.35 7.19
N LEU A 233 13.55 10.75 6.41
CA LEU A 233 14.89 11.30 6.17
C LEU A 233 14.85 12.10 4.87
N VAL A 234 15.22 13.38 4.96
CA VAL A 234 15.07 14.38 3.91
C VAL A 234 16.41 15.01 3.56
N CYS A 235 16.68 15.15 2.25
CA CYS A 235 17.81 15.91 1.72
C CYS A 235 17.52 16.36 0.28
N ASP A 236 18.30 17.30 -0.27
CA ASP A 236 18.17 17.71 -1.68
C ASP A 236 18.54 16.56 -2.61
N ALA A 237 17.59 16.14 -3.46
CA ALA A 237 17.75 15.06 -4.43
C ALA A 237 18.68 15.42 -5.60
N ARG A 238 19.04 16.69 -5.76
CA ARG A 238 19.95 17.19 -6.79
C ARG A 238 21.42 17.12 -6.35
N ASN A 239 21.69 16.96 -5.05
CA ASN A 239 23.04 16.98 -4.48
C ASN A 239 23.61 15.55 -4.35
N ASP A 240 24.48 15.16 -5.28
CA ASP A 240 25.10 13.83 -5.33
C ASP A 240 25.80 13.44 -4.02
N ALA A 241 26.57 14.35 -3.42
CA ALA A 241 27.32 14.05 -2.22
C ALA A 241 26.42 13.75 -1.02
N VAL A 242 25.30 14.46 -0.91
CA VAL A 242 24.34 14.27 0.20
C VAL A 242 23.55 12.98 0.00
N VAL A 243 23.08 12.69 -1.22
CA VAL A 243 22.36 11.45 -1.51
C VAL A 243 23.25 10.23 -1.26
N GLN A 244 24.52 10.27 -1.67
CA GLN A 244 25.50 9.21 -1.37
C GLN A 244 25.72 9.06 0.15
N ARG A 245 25.85 10.17 0.89
CA ARG A 245 26.01 10.18 2.33
C ARG A 245 24.79 9.57 3.04
N LEU A 246 23.58 9.94 2.61
CA LEU A 246 22.32 9.34 3.12
C LEU A 246 22.32 7.84 2.90
N ARG A 247 22.64 7.35 1.68
CA ARG A 247 22.70 5.92 1.36
C ARG A 247 23.68 5.18 2.24
N LYS A 248 24.88 5.74 2.42
CA LYS A 248 25.93 5.14 3.26
C LYS A 248 25.47 5.04 4.73
N ARG A 249 24.93 6.14 5.29
CA ARG A 249 24.49 6.19 6.69
C ARG A 249 23.28 5.28 6.96
N LYS A 250 22.35 5.20 5.99
CA LYS A 250 21.15 4.34 6.07
C LYS A 250 21.43 2.87 5.72
N ASN A 251 22.65 2.54 5.28
CA ASN A 251 23.01 1.21 4.74
C ASN A 251 22.05 0.73 3.63
N ARG A 252 21.74 1.63 2.69
CA ARG A 252 20.81 1.39 1.59
C ARG A 252 21.47 1.72 0.25
N PRO A 253 22.34 0.80 -0.27
CA PRO A 253 23.22 1.11 -1.41
C PRO A 253 22.45 1.39 -2.71
N HIS A 254 21.45 0.59 -3.09
CA HIS A 254 20.82 0.64 -4.42
C HIS A 254 19.30 0.84 -4.40
N LYS A 255 18.57 0.35 -3.37
CA LYS A 255 17.09 0.46 -3.34
C LYS A 255 16.65 1.91 -3.63
N PRO A 256 15.77 2.17 -4.63
CA PRO A 256 15.34 3.52 -5.00
C PRO A 256 14.85 4.35 -3.82
N LEU A 257 15.11 5.65 -3.87
CA LEU A 257 14.60 6.64 -2.93
C LEU A 257 13.45 7.40 -3.59
N ALA A 258 12.34 7.56 -2.88
CA ALA A 258 11.26 8.42 -3.33
C ALA A 258 11.65 9.90 -3.18
N ILE A 259 11.09 10.73 -4.04
CA ILE A 259 11.24 12.19 -3.95
C ILE A 259 9.88 12.86 -3.73
N MET A 260 9.89 13.90 -2.91
CA MET A 260 8.78 14.83 -2.82
C MET A 260 9.14 16.08 -3.62
N VAL A 261 8.25 16.50 -4.49
CA VAL A 261 8.41 17.73 -5.30
C VAL A 261 7.49 18.83 -4.80
N GLY A 262 7.95 20.09 -4.88
CA GLY A 262 7.21 21.22 -4.31
C GLY A 262 5.99 21.63 -5.11
N SER A 263 5.89 21.24 -6.38
CA SER A 263 4.76 21.56 -7.25
C SER A 263 4.53 20.48 -8.31
N LEU A 264 3.34 20.49 -8.91
CA LEU A 264 3.01 19.65 -10.05
C LEU A 264 3.87 19.99 -11.28
N ASP A 265 4.19 21.27 -11.50
CA ASP A 265 5.05 21.71 -12.60
C ASP A 265 6.44 21.08 -12.51
N THR A 266 7.00 21.03 -11.29
CA THR A 266 8.28 20.34 -11.04
C THR A 266 8.17 18.83 -11.27
N ALA A 267 7.04 18.21 -10.96
CA ALA A 267 6.81 16.79 -11.28
C ALA A 267 6.82 16.55 -12.79
N ILE A 268 6.04 17.34 -13.56
CA ILE A 268 5.92 17.24 -15.03
C ILE A 268 7.28 17.44 -15.73
N GLU A 269 8.14 18.28 -15.16
CA GLU A 269 9.49 18.45 -15.69
C GLU A 269 10.37 17.22 -15.49
N LEU A 270 10.24 16.53 -14.36
CA LEU A 270 11.10 15.39 -13.99
C LEU A 270 10.64 14.04 -14.58
N VAL A 271 9.34 13.87 -14.81
CA VAL A 271 8.74 12.58 -15.19
C VAL A 271 7.66 12.78 -16.27
N GLN A 272 7.38 11.69 -16.99
CA GLN A 272 6.23 11.61 -17.88
C GLN A 272 5.00 11.22 -17.04
N ILE A 273 3.88 11.91 -17.25
CA ILE A 273 2.67 11.70 -16.46
C ILE A 273 1.47 11.56 -17.42
N SER A 274 0.78 10.44 -17.39
CA SER A 274 -0.53 10.23 -18.03
C SER A 274 -1.67 10.82 -17.19
N ASP A 275 -2.86 10.98 -17.79
CA ASP A 275 -4.03 11.51 -17.07
C ASP A 275 -4.38 10.68 -15.82
N VAL A 276 -4.31 9.35 -15.90
CA VAL A 276 -4.58 8.47 -14.76
C VAL A 276 -3.51 8.59 -13.67
N GLU A 277 -2.24 8.71 -14.06
CA GLU A 277 -1.14 8.95 -13.11
C GLU A 277 -1.27 10.33 -12.44
N LEU A 278 -1.74 11.33 -13.18
CA LEU A 278 -2.02 12.66 -12.66
C LEU A 278 -3.13 12.63 -11.61
N ASP A 279 -4.23 11.92 -11.90
CA ASP A 279 -5.35 11.75 -10.96
C ASP A 279 -4.88 11.09 -9.66
N VAL A 280 -4.06 10.04 -9.74
CA VAL A 280 -3.49 9.37 -8.57
C VAL A 280 -2.53 10.28 -7.79
N LEU A 281 -1.65 10.99 -8.50
CA LEU A 281 -0.65 11.87 -7.89
C LEU A 281 -1.28 13.06 -7.17
N THR A 282 -2.37 13.62 -7.72
CA THR A 282 -3.07 14.80 -7.18
C THR A 282 -4.27 14.46 -6.28
N GLY A 283 -4.63 13.18 -6.19
CA GLY A 283 -5.69 12.67 -5.32
C GLY A 283 -5.50 13.07 -3.86
N MET A 284 -6.53 12.87 -3.03
CA MET A 284 -6.47 13.21 -1.61
C MET A 284 -5.52 12.33 -0.81
N GLU A 285 -5.21 11.17 -1.32
CA GLU A 285 -4.33 10.16 -0.72
C GLU A 285 -2.85 10.54 -0.88
N ARG A 286 -2.51 11.24 -1.99
CA ARG A 286 -1.12 11.66 -2.32
C ARG A 286 -0.09 10.54 -2.09
N PRO A 287 -0.22 9.36 -2.71
CA PRO A 287 0.75 8.28 -2.56
C PRO A 287 2.08 8.61 -3.27
N ILE A 288 3.09 7.78 -3.05
CA ILE A 288 4.24 7.71 -3.94
C ILE A 288 3.76 7.05 -5.24
N VAL A 289 3.87 7.76 -6.37
CA VAL A 289 3.55 7.22 -7.70
C VAL A 289 4.84 6.89 -8.42
N LEU A 290 4.96 5.66 -8.95
CA LEU A 290 6.09 5.25 -9.77
C LEU A 290 5.86 5.74 -11.20
N LEU A 291 6.69 6.67 -11.66
CA LEU A 291 6.54 7.39 -12.94
C LEU A 291 7.80 7.25 -13.79
N GLU A 292 7.63 7.21 -15.11
CA GLU A 292 8.71 7.13 -16.05
C GLU A 292 9.53 8.43 -16.08
N ARG A 293 10.87 8.31 -16.06
CA ARG A 293 11.75 9.50 -16.08
C ARG A 293 11.61 10.28 -17.39
N ASN A 294 11.55 11.59 -17.28
CA ASN A 294 11.71 12.48 -18.43
C ASN A 294 13.20 12.69 -18.71
N HIS A 295 13.74 11.99 -19.70
CA HIS A 295 15.15 12.10 -20.09
C HIS A 295 15.52 13.46 -20.68
N ASN A 296 14.54 14.29 -21.06
CA ASN A 296 14.73 15.64 -21.60
C ASN A 296 14.62 16.73 -20.52
N SER A 297 14.50 16.35 -19.25
CA SER A 297 14.39 17.30 -18.12
C SER A 297 15.63 18.20 -18.03
N SER A 298 15.42 19.49 -17.80
CA SER A 298 16.49 20.46 -17.49
C SER A 298 16.95 20.31 -16.02
N VAL A 299 16.11 19.77 -15.15
CA VAL A 299 16.41 19.52 -13.74
C VAL A 299 17.17 18.21 -13.59
N ARG A 300 18.43 18.31 -13.16
CA ARG A 300 19.27 17.13 -12.89
C ARG A 300 19.07 16.63 -11.47
N LEU A 301 18.54 15.44 -11.35
CA LEU A 301 18.58 14.67 -10.10
C LEU A 301 19.90 13.90 -10.01
N SER A 302 20.36 13.67 -8.78
CA SER A 302 21.45 12.74 -8.51
C SER A 302 21.15 11.37 -9.09
N SER A 303 22.12 10.77 -9.80
CA SER A 303 22.01 9.40 -10.31
C SER A 303 21.80 8.38 -9.18
N HIS A 304 22.17 8.75 -7.96
CA HIS A 304 22.00 7.94 -6.77
C HIS A 304 20.58 7.96 -6.19
N VAL A 305 19.61 8.74 -6.73
CA VAL A 305 18.21 8.71 -6.27
C VAL A 305 17.55 7.38 -6.61
N ALA A 306 17.70 6.90 -7.83
CA ALA A 306 17.19 5.60 -8.26
C ALA A 306 18.15 4.99 -9.29
N PRO A 307 19.28 4.40 -8.84
CA PRO A 307 20.26 3.78 -9.71
C PRO A 307 19.64 2.60 -10.45
N ASP A 308 20.03 2.44 -11.71
CA ASP A 308 19.64 1.33 -12.59
C ASP A 308 18.11 1.13 -12.74
N ASN A 309 17.34 2.21 -12.50
CA ASN A 309 15.89 2.21 -12.60
C ASN A 309 15.41 3.33 -13.55
N HIS A 310 14.52 2.98 -14.48
CA HIS A 310 13.91 3.93 -15.41
C HIS A 310 12.76 4.72 -14.80
N MET A 311 12.25 4.28 -13.64
CA MET A 311 11.16 4.94 -12.94
C MET A 311 11.67 5.73 -11.73
N LEU A 312 10.93 6.78 -11.38
CA LEU A 312 11.07 7.55 -10.15
C LEU A 312 9.81 7.40 -9.29
N GLY A 313 9.99 7.21 -8.00
CA GLY A 313 8.90 7.35 -7.03
C GLY A 313 8.72 8.82 -6.70
N VAL A 314 7.62 9.43 -7.13
CA VAL A 314 7.32 10.86 -6.94
C VAL A 314 6.07 11.00 -6.09
N MET A 315 6.08 11.94 -5.16
CA MET A 315 4.90 12.35 -4.39
C MET A 315 4.83 13.87 -4.26
N LEU A 316 3.61 14.38 -4.09
CA LEU A 316 3.33 15.77 -3.78
C LEU A 316 3.20 15.98 -2.26
N PRO A 317 3.28 17.23 -1.76
CA PRO A 317 2.98 17.57 -0.38
C PRO A 317 1.62 17.02 0.07
N TYR A 318 1.59 16.26 1.15
CA TYR A 318 0.37 15.65 1.70
C TYR A 318 0.06 16.06 3.12
N THR A 319 0.83 16.99 3.68
CA THR A 319 0.54 17.65 4.96
C THR A 319 0.71 19.16 4.82
N PRO A 320 0.03 19.97 5.63
CA PRO A 320 0.25 21.41 5.63
C PRO A 320 1.71 21.79 5.95
N MET A 321 2.42 20.95 6.71
CA MET A 321 3.86 21.15 6.98
C MET A 321 4.68 21.07 5.69
N HIS A 322 4.40 20.11 4.83
CA HIS A 322 5.10 19.99 3.55
C HIS A 322 4.85 21.21 2.66
N GLU A 323 3.59 21.70 2.62
CA GLU A 323 3.21 22.91 1.84
C GLU A 323 3.93 24.16 2.33
N VAL A 324 4.17 24.28 3.65
CA VAL A 324 4.91 25.41 4.21
C VAL A 324 6.42 25.24 4.00
N LEU A 325 6.93 24.00 4.07
CA LEU A 325 8.36 23.73 4.10
C LEU A 325 8.98 23.67 2.70
N LEU A 326 8.31 23.09 1.69
CA LEU A 326 8.91 22.88 0.37
C LEU A 326 8.78 24.12 -0.52
N PRO A 327 9.88 24.64 -1.10
CA PRO A 327 9.82 25.56 -2.22
C PRO A 327 9.14 24.91 -3.44
N SER A 328 8.47 25.69 -4.27
CA SER A 328 7.75 25.18 -5.45
C SER A 328 8.64 24.40 -6.43
N ASP A 329 9.91 24.77 -6.54
CA ASP A 329 10.93 24.13 -7.38
C ASP A 329 11.70 23.02 -6.66
N ALA A 330 11.34 22.69 -5.43
CA ALA A 330 12.02 21.65 -4.64
C ALA A 330 11.88 20.27 -5.28
N ALA A 331 12.93 19.49 -5.22
CA ALA A 331 12.95 18.05 -5.43
C ALA A 331 13.81 17.43 -4.33
N TRP A 332 13.16 16.94 -3.27
CA TRP A 332 13.86 16.42 -2.09
C TRP A 332 13.65 14.92 -1.95
N VAL A 333 14.70 14.19 -1.63
CA VAL A 333 14.55 12.82 -1.15
C VAL A 333 13.64 12.84 0.07
N MET A 334 12.64 11.97 0.06
CA MET A 334 11.72 11.76 1.17
C MET A 334 11.59 10.25 1.39
N THR A 335 12.44 9.70 2.24
CA THR A 335 12.45 8.25 2.52
C THR A 335 12.10 8.00 3.98
N SER A 336 11.47 6.84 4.26
CA SER A 336 11.06 6.46 5.62
C SER A 336 12.21 6.58 6.62
N GLY A 337 11.92 7.10 7.81
CA GLY A 337 12.85 7.22 8.93
C GLY A 337 12.96 5.91 9.69
N ASN A 338 13.79 4.98 9.19
CA ASN A 338 14.09 3.69 9.79
C ASN A 338 15.46 3.21 9.34
N LYS A 339 16.02 2.21 9.99
CA LYS A 339 17.08 1.38 9.42
C LYS A 339 16.49 0.49 8.31
N SER A 340 17.34 0.02 7.40
CA SER A 340 16.87 -0.84 6.31
C SER A 340 16.27 -2.13 6.86
N GLY A 341 15.00 -2.43 6.53
CA GLY A 341 14.27 -3.61 6.99
C GLY A 341 13.40 -3.42 8.23
N ASP A 342 13.57 -2.33 8.99
CA ASP A 342 12.75 -2.06 10.17
C ASP A 342 11.46 -1.32 9.83
N SER A 343 10.51 -1.30 10.76
CA SER A 343 9.30 -0.47 10.69
C SER A 343 9.65 1.02 10.76
N VAL A 344 8.75 1.88 10.23
CA VAL A 344 8.93 3.34 10.30
C VAL A 344 8.92 3.81 11.76
N LEU A 345 9.91 4.63 12.13
CA LEU A 345 10.00 5.21 13.46
C LEU A 345 8.97 6.34 13.62
N TYR A 346 8.27 6.35 14.74
CA TYR A 346 7.25 7.36 15.07
C TYR A 346 7.39 7.92 16.50
N ASN A 347 8.05 7.19 17.38
CA ASN A 347 8.38 7.64 18.73
C ASN A 347 9.63 8.53 18.69
N ASP A 348 9.56 9.68 19.36
CA ASP A 348 10.64 10.68 19.32
C ASP A 348 11.93 10.15 19.96
N ASP A 349 11.84 9.44 21.09
CA ASP A 349 13.03 8.90 21.78
C ASP A 349 13.74 7.84 20.95
N GLN A 350 12.98 6.95 20.32
CA GLN A 350 13.53 5.95 19.41
C GLN A 350 14.15 6.62 18.18
N ALA A 351 13.46 7.61 17.57
CA ALA A 351 13.97 8.32 16.40
C ALA A 351 15.31 9.02 16.68
N PHE A 352 15.46 9.72 17.81
CA PHE A 352 16.72 10.34 18.17
C PHE A 352 17.84 9.32 18.41
N ASN A 353 17.52 8.18 19.02
CA ASN A 353 18.50 7.14 19.31
C ASN A 353 18.94 6.40 18.04
N GLU A 354 18.02 6.08 17.13
CA GLU A 354 18.32 5.24 15.97
C GLU A 354 18.77 6.04 14.74
N LEU A 355 18.22 7.27 14.55
CA LEU A 355 18.58 8.12 13.42
C LEU A 355 19.65 9.16 13.76
N GLY A 356 20.14 9.22 15.00
CA GLY A 356 21.12 10.22 15.44
C GLY A 356 22.45 10.19 14.69
N GLU A 357 22.83 9.02 14.13
CA GLU A 357 24.01 8.89 13.26
C GLU A 357 23.69 9.10 11.76
N VAL A 358 22.40 9.08 11.39
CA VAL A 358 21.95 9.25 10.01
C VAL A 358 21.61 10.70 9.71
N ALA A 359 20.83 11.35 10.56
CA ALA A 359 20.37 12.72 10.40
C ALA A 359 21.32 13.73 11.06
N ASP A 360 21.50 14.87 10.41
CA ASP A 360 22.29 16.00 10.96
C ASP A 360 21.42 16.88 11.86
N TYR A 361 20.09 16.91 11.64
CA TYR A 361 19.08 17.62 12.43
C TYR A 361 17.76 16.86 12.49
N PHE A 362 16.88 17.25 13.43
CA PHE A 362 15.55 16.69 13.65
C PHE A 362 14.51 17.81 13.68
N LEU A 363 13.54 17.77 12.78
CA LEU A 363 12.37 18.65 12.79
C LEU A 363 11.20 17.88 13.40
N VAL A 364 10.86 18.19 14.66
CA VAL A 364 9.94 17.39 15.49
C VAL A 364 8.76 18.23 15.93
N HIS A 365 7.56 17.68 15.84
CA HIS A 365 6.35 18.27 16.42
C HIS A 365 5.93 17.55 17.69
N ASN A 366 5.25 18.28 18.59
CA ASN A 366 4.82 17.82 19.89
C ASN A 366 3.46 17.06 19.91
N ARG A 367 2.82 16.80 18.76
CA ARG A 367 1.65 15.92 18.68
C ARG A 367 2.12 14.47 18.60
N GLU A 368 1.54 13.62 19.42
CA GLU A 368 1.76 12.18 19.37
C GLU A 368 1.27 11.61 18.02
N ILE A 369 2.05 10.71 17.40
CA ILE A 369 1.59 9.81 16.36
C ILE A 369 1.13 8.54 17.08
N TYR A 370 -0.17 8.28 17.09
CA TYR A 370 -0.72 7.12 17.79
C TYR A 370 -0.62 5.84 16.96
N ALA A 371 -0.89 5.94 15.66
CA ALA A 371 -0.75 4.83 14.73
C ALA A 371 0.31 5.14 13.66
N PRO A 372 1.42 4.42 13.61
CA PRO A 372 2.39 4.59 12.54
C PRO A 372 1.84 4.10 11.20
N LEU A 373 2.23 4.81 10.12
CA LEU A 373 1.92 4.46 8.74
C LEU A 373 3.10 4.78 7.84
N ASP A 374 3.53 3.82 7.02
CA ASP A 374 4.44 4.07 5.89
C ASP A 374 3.64 4.65 4.69
N ASP A 375 4.34 5.26 3.73
CA ASP A 375 3.69 5.79 2.53
C ASP A 375 3.22 4.68 1.60
N SER A 376 2.04 4.84 1.02
CA SER A 376 1.56 3.98 -0.07
C SER A 376 2.37 4.20 -1.33
N VAL A 377 2.56 3.13 -2.11
CA VAL A 377 3.25 3.15 -3.40
C VAL A 377 2.30 2.59 -4.46
N VAL A 378 2.07 3.37 -5.51
CA VAL A 378 1.16 3.03 -6.62
C VAL A 378 1.90 3.13 -7.94
N MET A 379 1.56 2.26 -8.87
CA MET A 379 1.99 2.30 -10.26
C MET A 379 0.76 2.15 -11.16
N VAL A 380 0.73 2.85 -12.28
CA VAL A 380 -0.36 2.69 -13.27
C VAL A 380 0.07 1.68 -14.32
N ILE A 381 -0.71 0.61 -14.48
CA ILE A 381 -0.50 -0.40 -15.52
C ILE A 381 -1.80 -0.54 -16.30
N ASN A 382 -1.71 -0.43 -17.61
CA ASN A 382 -2.87 -0.54 -18.51
C ASN A 382 -4.03 0.40 -18.12
N ASN A 383 -3.70 1.67 -17.83
CA ASN A 383 -4.61 2.74 -17.39
C ASN A 383 -5.39 2.41 -16.10
N LYS A 384 -4.86 1.54 -15.24
CA LYS A 384 -5.42 1.25 -13.92
C LYS A 384 -4.36 1.42 -12.83
N PRO A 385 -4.67 2.11 -11.74
CA PRO A 385 -3.80 2.16 -10.56
C PRO A 385 -3.61 0.75 -9.96
N ARG A 386 -2.38 0.41 -9.60
CA ARG A 386 -2.00 -0.86 -8.97
C ARG A 386 -1.13 -0.59 -7.75
N PHE A 387 -1.46 -1.18 -6.63
CA PHE A 387 -0.66 -1.03 -5.43
C PHE A 387 0.62 -1.86 -5.51
N ILE A 388 1.74 -1.23 -5.18
CA ILE A 388 2.98 -1.89 -4.79
C ILE A 388 3.01 -2.05 -3.27
N ARG A 389 2.44 -1.06 -2.57
CA ARG A 389 2.25 -1.01 -1.12
C ARG A 389 0.97 -0.24 -0.81
N ARG A 390 0.10 -0.80 0.06
CA ARG A 390 -1.12 -0.15 0.55
C ARG A 390 -0.95 0.22 2.02
N SER A 391 -0.96 1.53 2.34
CA SER A 391 -0.78 2.06 3.70
C SER A 391 -1.41 3.46 3.81
N ARG A 392 -0.66 4.54 4.11
CA ARG A 392 -1.17 5.90 4.27
C ARG A 392 -2.06 6.35 3.09
N GLY A 393 -3.18 6.98 3.41
CA GLY A 393 -4.18 7.46 2.45
C GLY A 393 -5.23 6.42 2.06
N TYR A 394 -4.98 5.13 2.35
CA TYR A 394 -5.89 4.04 1.99
C TYR A 394 -6.28 3.15 3.17
N VAL A 395 -5.46 3.12 4.22
CA VAL A 395 -5.71 2.36 5.45
C VAL A 395 -6.30 3.31 6.49
N PRO A 396 -7.34 2.94 7.24
CA PRO A 396 -7.98 1.62 7.37
C PRO A 396 -9.27 1.45 6.56
N GLU A 397 -9.42 2.14 5.42
CA GLU A 397 -10.66 2.02 4.63
C GLU A 397 -10.97 0.57 4.25
N PRO A 398 -12.20 0.09 4.51
CA PRO A 398 -12.57 -1.28 4.23
C PRO A 398 -12.69 -1.57 2.74
N ILE A 399 -12.45 -2.83 2.38
CA ILE A 399 -12.74 -3.41 1.07
C ILE A 399 -14.05 -4.19 1.20
N HIS A 400 -15.06 -3.83 0.40
CA HIS A 400 -16.33 -4.54 0.38
C HIS A 400 -16.23 -5.83 -0.42
N CYS A 401 -16.69 -6.95 0.16
CA CYS A 401 -16.71 -8.26 -0.51
C CYS A 401 -18.02 -8.99 -0.21
N GLU A 402 -18.91 -9.10 -1.22
CA GLU A 402 -20.22 -9.71 -1.05
C GLU A 402 -20.16 -11.22 -0.75
N SER A 403 -19.10 -11.88 -1.22
CA SER A 403 -18.96 -13.35 -1.13
C SER A 403 -18.30 -13.83 0.16
N ILE A 404 -18.03 -12.93 1.13
CA ILE A 404 -17.41 -13.32 2.41
C ILE A 404 -18.48 -13.73 3.45
N ALA A 405 -18.15 -14.71 4.28
CA ALA A 405 -18.98 -15.07 5.44
C ALA A 405 -18.93 -13.99 6.51
N ALA A 406 -20.03 -13.80 7.25
CA ALA A 406 -20.11 -12.78 8.30
C ALA A 406 -19.26 -13.08 9.55
N THR A 407 -18.79 -14.33 9.72
CA THR A 407 -17.91 -14.75 10.82
C THR A 407 -16.62 -13.93 10.82
N PRO A 408 -16.23 -13.29 11.94
CA PRO A 408 -14.98 -12.55 12.04
C PRO A 408 -13.75 -13.46 11.89
N ILE A 409 -12.85 -13.11 11.01
CA ILE A 409 -11.64 -13.87 10.66
C ILE A 409 -10.43 -12.95 10.74
N LEU A 410 -9.35 -13.45 11.35
CA LEU A 410 -8.02 -12.85 11.27
C LEU A 410 -7.18 -13.64 10.27
N ALA A 411 -6.65 -12.99 9.25
CA ALA A 411 -5.67 -13.54 8.31
C ALA A 411 -4.31 -12.89 8.54
N MET A 412 -3.28 -13.71 8.75
CA MET A 412 -1.97 -13.26 9.22
C MET A 412 -1.05 -12.70 8.12
N GLY A 413 -1.36 -12.94 6.84
CA GLY A 413 -0.50 -12.59 5.71
C GLY A 413 0.73 -13.50 5.57
N SER A 414 1.79 -12.97 4.97
CA SER A 414 3.08 -13.59 4.75
C SER A 414 4.16 -12.90 5.59
N ASP A 415 5.38 -13.43 5.63
CA ASP A 415 6.51 -12.77 6.30
C ASP A 415 7.11 -11.66 5.45
N LEU A 416 7.02 -11.72 4.12
CA LEU A 416 7.49 -10.66 3.23
C LEU A 416 6.37 -9.64 2.98
N LYS A 417 6.71 -8.34 3.05
CA LYS A 417 5.76 -7.23 2.81
C LYS A 417 4.46 -7.40 3.60
N ASN A 418 4.57 -7.90 4.82
CA ASN A 418 3.42 -8.29 5.64
C ASN A 418 2.35 -7.20 5.72
N ALA A 419 1.11 -7.63 5.58
CA ALA A 419 -0.12 -6.97 5.99
C ALA A 419 -1.09 -8.07 6.41
N PHE A 420 -1.79 -7.86 7.53
CA PHE A 420 -2.86 -8.77 7.98
C PHE A 420 -4.22 -8.29 7.45
N ALA A 421 -5.25 -9.09 7.65
CA ALA A 421 -6.63 -8.71 7.35
C ALA A 421 -7.59 -9.18 8.44
N LEU A 422 -8.61 -8.36 8.72
CA LEU A 422 -9.74 -8.68 9.58
C LEU A 422 -11.03 -8.37 8.83
N ASN A 423 -12.12 -9.12 9.03
CA ASN A 423 -13.43 -8.72 8.50
C ASN A 423 -14.43 -8.41 9.60
N LYS A 424 -15.34 -7.52 9.26
CA LYS A 424 -16.56 -7.22 10.03
C LYS A 424 -17.75 -7.29 9.09
N GLY A 425 -18.48 -8.38 9.15
CA GLY A 425 -19.47 -8.67 8.10
C GLY A 425 -18.80 -8.78 6.72
N ASN A 426 -19.34 -8.08 5.73
CA ASN A 426 -18.83 -8.07 4.35
C ASN A 426 -17.72 -7.04 4.12
N GLU A 427 -17.30 -6.32 5.15
CA GLU A 427 -16.25 -5.31 5.06
C GLU A 427 -14.92 -5.89 5.56
N ILE A 428 -13.89 -5.84 4.72
CA ILE A 428 -12.55 -6.35 5.02
C ILE A 428 -11.62 -5.19 5.32
N LEU A 429 -11.07 -5.18 6.51
CA LEU A 429 -10.09 -4.22 6.99
C LEU A 429 -8.69 -4.79 6.77
N MET A 430 -8.00 -4.31 5.73
CA MET A 430 -6.59 -4.60 5.55
C MET A 430 -5.76 -3.80 6.56
N GLY A 431 -4.85 -4.47 7.24
CA GLY A 431 -3.83 -3.81 8.06
C GLY A 431 -2.92 -2.92 7.20
N PRO A 432 -2.20 -1.96 7.81
CA PRO A 432 -1.16 -1.23 7.12
C PRO A 432 -0.01 -2.17 6.72
N HIS A 433 0.79 -1.73 5.77
CA HIS A 433 2.05 -2.41 5.47
C HIS A 433 2.97 -2.41 6.70
N ILE A 434 3.25 -3.58 7.24
CA ILE A 434 4.16 -3.78 8.39
C ILE A 434 5.62 -3.84 7.90
N GLY A 435 5.85 -4.50 6.77
CA GLY A 435 7.18 -4.77 6.21
C GLY A 435 7.56 -6.24 6.28
N ASP A 436 8.85 -6.51 6.15
CA ASP A 436 9.38 -7.88 6.21
C ASP A 436 9.56 -8.28 7.69
N LEU A 437 9.04 -9.45 8.07
CA LEU A 437 9.06 -9.93 9.45
C LEU A 437 10.39 -10.63 9.79
N GLU A 438 11.50 -9.94 9.54
CA GLU A 438 12.85 -10.44 9.83
C GLU A 438 13.38 -10.01 11.20
N ASN A 439 12.79 -8.96 11.79
CA ASN A 439 13.29 -8.30 12.98
C ASN A 439 12.26 -8.27 14.11
N ALA A 440 12.73 -8.25 15.36
CA ALA A 440 11.86 -8.18 16.53
C ALA A 440 10.95 -6.93 16.53
N SER A 441 11.43 -5.80 15.99
CA SER A 441 10.65 -4.57 15.90
C SER A 441 9.43 -4.69 14.97
N THR A 442 9.55 -5.44 13.86
CA THR A 442 8.44 -5.71 12.94
C THR A 442 7.46 -6.72 13.54
N HIS A 443 7.95 -7.69 14.32
CA HIS A 443 7.11 -8.63 15.08
C HIS A 443 6.22 -7.90 16.09
N GLU A 444 6.83 -7.05 16.93
CA GLU A 444 6.11 -6.22 17.92
C GLU A 444 5.10 -5.29 17.25
N THR A 445 5.47 -4.70 16.11
CA THR A 445 4.58 -3.82 15.32
C THR A 445 3.37 -4.59 14.78
N LEU A 446 3.55 -5.81 14.27
CA LEU A 446 2.46 -6.64 13.78
C LEU A 446 1.49 -6.97 14.91
N GLU A 447 1.98 -7.49 16.03
CA GLU A 447 1.17 -7.87 17.18
C GLU A 447 0.40 -6.68 17.76
N TRP A 448 1.09 -5.55 17.95
CA TRP A 448 0.46 -4.31 18.41
C TRP A 448 -0.64 -3.82 17.46
N THR A 449 -0.39 -3.89 16.15
CA THR A 449 -1.34 -3.38 15.15
C THR A 449 -2.58 -4.28 15.05
N ILE A 450 -2.43 -5.62 15.14
CA ILE A 450 -3.57 -6.56 15.20
C ILE A 450 -4.43 -6.24 16.42
N ASN A 451 -3.84 -6.21 17.62
CA ASN A 451 -4.53 -5.90 18.87
C ASN A 451 -5.27 -4.55 18.80
N ARG A 452 -4.63 -3.55 18.14
CA ARG A 452 -5.25 -2.25 17.93
C ARG A 452 -6.48 -2.32 17.04
N TYR A 453 -6.44 -3.07 15.93
CA TYR A 453 -7.59 -3.24 15.02
C TYR A 453 -8.74 -3.95 15.71
N GLU A 454 -8.46 -5.01 16.44
CA GLU A 454 -9.45 -5.74 17.25
C GLU A 454 -10.16 -4.78 18.22
N ASN A 455 -9.38 -4.02 18.99
CA ASN A 455 -9.95 -3.07 19.97
C ASN A 455 -10.65 -1.88 19.29
N LEU A 456 -10.07 -1.28 18.25
CA LEU A 456 -10.60 -0.08 17.59
C LEU A 456 -11.94 -0.36 16.91
N PHE A 457 -12.07 -1.51 16.26
CA PHE A 457 -13.25 -1.89 15.49
C PHE A 457 -14.15 -2.89 16.24
N SER A 458 -13.81 -3.25 17.47
CA SER A 458 -14.50 -4.27 18.28
C SER A 458 -14.72 -5.55 17.47
N ILE A 459 -13.63 -6.15 17.03
CA ILE A 459 -13.62 -7.40 16.27
C ILE A 459 -12.97 -8.46 17.14
N GLU A 460 -13.69 -9.53 17.45
CA GLU A 460 -13.17 -10.70 18.11
C GLU A 460 -13.11 -11.84 17.08
N PRO A 461 -11.93 -12.21 16.57
CA PRO A 461 -11.81 -13.27 15.59
C PRO A 461 -12.30 -14.61 16.13
N GLU A 462 -13.10 -15.30 15.34
CA GLU A 462 -13.56 -16.67 15.62
C GLU A 462 -12.74 -17.72 14.85
N LYS A 463 -11.90 -17.28 13.92
CA LYS A 463 -11.04 -18.11 13.10
C LYS A 463 -9.77 -17.37 12.72
N ILE A 464 -8.63 -18.06 12.68
CA ILE A 464 -7.35 -17.51 12.24
C ILE A 464 -6.88 -18.24 10.99
N ILE A 465 -6.43 -17.51 9.99
CA ILE A 465 -5.90 -18.08 8.74
C ILE A 465 -4.41 -17.76 8.63
N ILE A 466 -3.62 -18.81 8.37
CA ILE A 466 -2.16 -18.75 8.23
C ILE A 466 -1.71 -19.32 6.89
N ASP A 467 -0.51 -18.94 6.48
CA ASP A 467 0.16 -19.53 5.32
C ASP A 467 0.62 -20.96 5.62
N SER A 468 0.72 -21.79 4.57
CA SER A 468 1.24 -23.16 4.66
C SER A 468 2.76 -23.25 4.87
N HIS A 469 3.48 -22.13 4.83
CA HIS A 469 4.92 -22.12 5.01
C HIS A 469 5.30 -22.41 6.47
N PRO A 470 6.07 -23.49 6.75
CA PRO A 470 6.27 -24.00 8.10
C PRO A 470 7.20 -23.14 8.98
N GLN A 471 7.86 -22.13 8.41
CA GLN A 471 8.84 -21.30 9.12
C GLN A 471 8.44 -19.81 9.17
N PHE A 472 7.27 -19.45 8.66
CA PHE A 472 6.85 -18.06 8.73
C PHE A 472 6.52 -17.65 10.16
N PHE A 473 7.05 -16.50 10.59
CA PHE A 473 6.73 -15.90 11.88
C PHE A 473 5.25 -15.57 11.98
N SER A 474 4.66 -15.02 10.92
CA SER A 474 3.22 -14.73 10.85
C SER A 474 2.37 -15.97 11.12
N SER A 475 2.76 -17.14 10.58
CA SER A 475 2.07 -18.42 10.83
C SER A 475 2.22 -18.86 12.29
N HIS A 476 3.43 -18.80 12.85
CA HIS A 476 3.67 -19.15 14.26
C HIS A 476 2.94 -18.21 15.24
N LEU A 477 2.89 -16.91 14.93
CA LEU A 477 2.10 -15.96 15.74
C LEU A 477 0.61 -16.30 15.68
N GLY A 478 0.08 -16.62 14.50
CA GLY A 478 -1.32 -17.05 14.34
C GLY A 478 -1.64 -18.34 15.12
N GLU A 479 -0.74 -19.32 15.11
CA GLU A 479 -0.85 -20.54 15.92
C GLU A 479 -0.84 -20.23 17.43
N HIS A 480 0.05 -19.31 17.85
CA HIS A 480 0.14 -18.90 19.26
C HIS A 480 -1.14 -18.20 19.73
N ILE A 481 -1.66 -17.25 18.93
CA ILE A 481 -2.94 -16.56 19.25
C ILE A 481 -4.07 -17.58 19.30
N GLY A 482 -4.17 -18.48 18.31
CA GLY A 482 -5.20 -19.52 18.27
C GLY A 482 -5.18 -20.45 19.49
N ALA A 483 -3.98 -20.87 19.92
CA ALA A 483 -3.81 -21.72 21.08
C ALA A 483 -4.18 -21.00 22.40
N SER A 484 -3.75 -19.73 22.56
CA SER A 484 -4.01 -18.94 23.77
C SER A 484 -5.48 -18.55 23.93
N SER A 485 -6.17 -18.25 22.82
CA SER A 485 -7.55 -17.81 22.77
C SER A 485 -8.54 -18.93 22.45
N GLN A 486 -8.07 -20.16 22.23
CA GLN A 486 -8.88 -21.33 21.83
C GLN A 486 -9.64 -21.10 20.50
N ILE A 487 -9.05 -20.34 19.58
CA ILE A 487 -9.59 -20.05 18.25
C ILE A 487 -9.03 -21.06 17.23
N PRO A 488 -9.86 -21.66 16.35
CA PRO A 488 -9.39 -22.57 15.32
C PRO A 488 -8.49 -21.88 14.32
N VAL A 489 -7.35 -22.52 14.00
CA VAL A 489 -6.38 -22.08 13.02
C VAL A 489 -6.50 -22.91 11.75
N VAL A 490 -6.59 -22.26 10.60
CA VAL A 490 -6.72 -22.89 9.29
C VAL A 490 -5.54 -22.48 8.41
N THR A 491 -4.90 -23.48 7.81
CA THR A 491 -3.77 -23.26 6.90
C THR A 491 -4.24 -23.22 5.45
N VAL A 492 -3.77 -22.24 4.65
CA VAL A 492 -4.06 -22.13 3.22
C VAL A 492 -2.78 -22.10 2.39
N GLN A 493 -2.87 -22.56 1.15
CA GLN A 493 -1.75 -22.57 0.23
C GLN A 493 -1.49 -21.17 -0.33
N HIS A 494 -0.23 -20.75 -0.34
CA HIS A 494 0.25 -19.41 -0.69
C HIS A 494 -0.27 -18.90 -2.05
N HIS A 495 -0.02 -19.62 -3.13
CA HIS A 495 -0.43 -19.20 -4.48
C HIS A 495 -1.94 -19.25 -4.70
N HIS A 496 -2.64 -20.15 -4.00
CA HIS A 496 -4.10 -20.12 -3.96
C HIS A 496 -4.62 -18.84 -3.28
N ALA A 497 -3.95 -18.40 -2.20
CA ALA A 497 -4.29 -17.14 -1.54
C ALA A 497 -4.04 -15.92 -2.45
N HIS A 498 -2.95 -15.91 -3.24
CA HIS A 498 -2.74 -14.88 -4.26
C HIS A 498 -3.91 -14.78 -5.25
N ILE A 499 -4.37 -15.91 -5.80
CA ILE A 499 -5.49 -15.92 -6.73
C ILE A 499 -6.80 -15.56 -6.03
N ALA A 500 -7.01 -16.06 -4.81
CA ALA A 500 -8.19 -15.77 -4.00
C ALA A 500 -8.31 -14.28 -3.66
N SER A 501 -7.21 -13.54 -3.54
CA SER A 501 -7.25 -12.09 -3.34
C SER A 501 -7.89 -11.37 -4.53
N VAL A 502 -7.59 -11.78 -5.77
CA VAL A 502 -8.24 -11.27 -6.98
C VAL A 502 -9.70 -11.70 -7.03
N MET A 503 -9.99 -12.96 -6.67
CA MET A 503 -11.38 -13.46 -6.63
C MET A 503 -12.22 -12.66 -5.65
N ALA A 504 -11.70 -12.33 -4.48
CA ALA A 504 -12.37 -11.50 -3.47
C ALA A 504 -12.68 -10.10 -3.97
N GLU A 505 -11.69 -9.40 -4.56
CA GLU A 505 -11.85 -8.03 -5.08
C GLU A 505 -12.92 -7.92 -6.18
N HIS A 506 -12.99 -8.95 -7.04
CA HIS A 506 -13.87 -8.95 -8.21
C HIS A 506 -15.13 -9.81 -8.03
N ASN A 507 -15.39 -10.31 -6.83
CA ASN A 507 -16.52 -11.18 -6.49
C ASN A 507 -16.66 -12.40 -7.42
N LEU A 508 -15.53 -13.05 -7.77
CA LEU A 508 -15.49 -14.21 -8.64
C LEU A 508 -15.80 -15.48 -7.84
N ILE A 509 -16.95 -16.09 -8.08
CA ILE A 509 -17.41 -17.28 -7.34
C ILE A 509 -17.23 -18.57 -8.17
N GLY A 510 -17.21 -18.46 -9.50
CA GLY A 510 -17.09 -19.58 -10.43
C GLY A 510 -15.70 -20.19 -10.49
N PRO A 511 -15.49 -21.20 -11.35
CA PRO A 511 -14.16 -21.69 -11.62
C PRO A 511 -13.34 -20.61 -12.33
N VAL A 512 -12.18 -20.27 -11.78
CA VAL A 512 -11.22 -19.28 -12.28
C VAL A 512 -9.90 -19.96 -12.62
N LEU A 513 -9.31 -19.65 -13.76
CA LEU A 513 -7.93 -20.00 -14.04
C LEU A 513 -7.03 -19.00 -13.33
N GLY A 514 -6.44 -19.42 -12.20
CA GLY A 514 -5.42 -18.65 -11.50
C GLY A 514 -4.07 -18.81 -12.15
N ILE A 515 -3.40 -17.72 -12.47
CA ILE A 515 -2.03 -17.67 -12.96
C ILE A 515 -1.22 -16.97 -11.89
N ALA A 516 -0.51 -17.74 -11.07
CA ALA A 516 0.28 -17.23 -9.96
C ALA A 516 1.77 -17.22 -10.33
N MET A 517 2.33 -16.02 -10.58
CA MET A 517 3.74 -15.86 -10.92
C MET A 517 4.45 -15.09 -9.81
N ASP A 518 5.34 -15.79 -9.10
CA ASP A 518 5.92 -15.26 -7.88
C ASP A 518 7.40 -15.59 -7.74
N GLY A 519 8.02 -15.00 -6.72
CA GLY A 519 9.41 -15.23 -6.33
C GLY A 519 9.63 -16.58 -5.67
N THR A 520 8.88 -16.87 -4.63
CA THR A 520 8.95 -18.12 -3.88
C THR A 520 7.67 -18.32 -3.07
N GLY A 521 7.15 -19.54 -3.04
CA GLY A 521 6.09 -19.95 -2.14
C GLY A 521 6.20 -21.46 -1.85
N TYR A 522 5.70 -21.89 -0.71
CA TYR A 522 5.79 -23.28 -0.28
C TYR A 522 4.77 -24.15 -1.02
N GLY A 523 5.29 -25.15 -1.76
CA GLY A 523 4.48 -26.16 -2.45
C GLY A 523 4.16 -27.36 -1.57
N PRO A 524 2.95 -27.91 -1.63
CA PRO A 524 2.55 -29.08 -0.86
C PRO A 524 3.33 -30.36 -1.24
N ASP A 525 4.02 -30.33 -2.38
CA ASP A 525 4.88 -31.39 -2.88
C ASP A 525 6.34 -31.28 -2.38
N GLY A 526 6.63 -30.32 -1.50
CA GLY A 526 7.97 -30.05 -0.97
C GLY A 526 8.89 -29.30 -1.93
N THR A 527 8.38 -28.83 -3.07
CA THR A 527 9.10 -27.95 -4.00
C THR A 527 8.77 -26.47 -3.73
N ILE A 528 9.58 -25.56 -4.28
CA ILE A 528 9.29 -24.15 -4.25
C ILE A 528 8.46 -23.78 -5.48
N TRP A 529 7.25 -23.32 -5.25
CA TRP A 529 6.34 -22.86 -6.31
C TRP A 529 6.56 -21.37 -6.61
N GLY A 530 5.99 -20.92 -7.76
CA GLY A 530 6.03 -19.52 -8.18
C GLY A 530 5.87 -19.32 -9.68
N GLY A 531 5.35 -20.33 -10.39
CA GLY A 531 5.00 -20.26 -11.82
C GLY A 531 3.85 -21.20 -12.13
N GLU A 532 2.67 -20.95 -11.53
CA GLU A 532 1.61 -21.94 -11.39
C GLU A 532 0.34 -21.55 -12.16
N PHE A 533 -0.29 -22.52 -12.78
CA PHE A 533 -1.63 -22.42 -13.37
C PHE A 533 -2.59 -23.27 -12.54
N LEU A 534 -3.50 -22.60 -11.83
CA LEU A 534 -4.40 -23.22 -10.86
C LEU A 534 -5.84 -23.14 -11.33
N LEU A 535 -6.59 -24.23 -11.30
CA LEU A 535 -8.05 -24.19 -11.35
C LEU A 535 -8.56 -23.91 -9.94
N CYS A 536 -9.07 -22.71 -9.70
CA CYS A 536 -9.58 -22.28 -8.39
C CYS A 536 -11.11 -22.29 -8.39
N LYS A 537 -11.72 -22.90 -7.36
CA LYS A 537 -13.18 -22.92 -7.15
C LYS A 537 -13.49 -22.88 -5.65
N GLY A 538 -13.91 -21.72 -5.15
CA GLY A 538 -14.07 -21.50 -3.72
C GLY A 538 -12.74 -21.79 -3.01
N ASN A 539 -12.79 -22.58 -1.93
CA ASN A 539 -11.62 -22.97 -1.15
C ASN A 539 -10.80 -24.14 -1.73
N GLN A 540 -11.14 -24.63 -2.92
CA GLN A 540 -10.45 -25.72 -3.58
C GLN A 540 -9.64 -25.20 -4.75
N TYR A 541 -8.46 -25.81 -4.94
CA TYR A 541 -7.64 -25.57 -6.12
C TYR A 541 -7.08 -26.88 -6.68
N GLN A 542 -6.75 -26.86 -7.97
CA GLN A 542 -6.05 -27.93 -8.66
C GLN A 542 -4.92 -27.33 -9.50
N ARG A 543 -3.69 -27.81 -9.33
CA ARG A 543 -2.56 -27.45 -10.20
C ARG A 543 -2.74 -28.09 -11.57
N LEU A 544 -3.01 -27.27 -12.60
CA LEU A 544 -3.22 -27.72 -13.97
C LEU A 544 -1.92 -27.78 -14.76
N ALA A 545 -1.10 -26.73 -14.63
CA ALA A 545 0.20 -26.61 -15.27
C ALA A 545 1.15 -25.78 -14.39
N HIS A 546 2.45 -25.84 -14.70
CA HIS A 546 3.47 -25.07 -14.03
C HIS A 546 4.71 -24.86 -14.92
N ILE A 547 5.53 -23.88 -14.57
CA ILE A 547 6.84 -23.69 -15.19
C ILE A 547 7.75 -24.90 -14.85
N HIS A 548 8.57 -25.32 -15.80
CA HIS A 548 9.56 -26.39 -15.59
C HIS A 548 10.46 -26.08 -14.39
N GLY A 549 10.62 -27.07 -13.49
CA GLY A 549 11.43 -26.93 -12.29
C GLY A 549 12.92 -26.82 -12.62
N ALA A 550 13.56 -25.80 -12.05
CA ALA A 550 15.01 -25.64 -12.06
C ALA A 550 15.57 -25.78 -10.63
N PRO A 551 16.79 -26.31 -10.45
CA PRO A 551 17.41 -26.36 -9.14
C PRO A 551 17.59 -24.97 -8.53
N LEU A 552 17.42 -24.88 -7.21
CA LEU A 552 17.72 -23.69 -6.40
C LEU A 552 19.01 -23.95 -5.59
N PRO A 553 20.21 -23.69 -6.17
CA PRO A 553 21.48 -24.11 -5.59
C PRO A 553 21.83 -23.30 -4.35
N GLY A 554 21.79 -23.92 -3.17
CA GLY A 554 22.00 -23.28 -1.87
C GLY A 554 20.71 -22.82 -1.20
N GLY A 555 19.53 -23.22 -1.71
CA GLY A 555 18.24 -22.94 -1.10
C GLY A 555 17.97 -21.43 -1.06
N GLU A 556 17.62 -20.91 0.12
CA GLU A 556 17.29 -19.53 0.36
C GLU A 556 18.37 -18.52 -0.12
N LYS A 557 19.65 -18.89 -0.07
CA LYS A 557 20.72 -18.05 -0.62
C LYS A 557 20.60 -17.80 -2.12
N ALA A 558 20.00 -18.71 -2.89
CA ALA A 558 19.80 -18.49 -4.32
C ALA A 558 18.75 -17.41 -4.61
N VAL A 559 17.91 -17.04 -3.65
CA VAL A 559 17.00 -15.89 -3.75
C VAL A 559 17.77 -14.58 -3.71
N SER A 560 18.73 -14.44 -2.81
CA SER A 560 19.57 -13.24 -2.69
C SER A 560 20.77 -13.23 -3.64
N GLU A 561 21.16 -14.40 -4.20
CA GLU A 561 22.34 -14.60 -5.05
C GLU A 561 21.97 -15.24 -6.42
N PRO A 562 21.31 -14.49 -7.34
CA PRO A 562 20.86 -14.97 -8.66
C PRO A 562 21.94 -15.65 -9.51
N TRP A 563 23.21 -15.29 -9.33
CA TRP A 563 24.33 -15.93 -10.02
C TRP A 563 24.35 -17.45 -9.84
N ARG A 564 23.81 -17.98 -8.75
CA ARG A 564 23.80 -19.40 -8.45
C ARG A 564 22.98 -20.20 -9.46
N GLN A 565 21.79 -19.71 -9.79
CA GLN A 565 20.92 -20.34 -10.78
C GLN A 565 21.42 -20.06 -12.22
N ALA A 566 21.96 -18.86 -12.46
CA ALA A 566 22.60 -18.53 -13.74
C ALA A 566 23.79 -19.47 -14.05
N LEU A 567 24.64 -19.80 -13.05
CA LEU A 567 25.73 -20.73 -13.18
C LEU A 567 25.22 -22.14 -13.53
N TRP A 568 24.08 -22.57 -12.92
CA TRP A 568 23.46 -23.83 -13.27
C TRP A 568 23.04 -23.86 -14.75
N TYR A 569 22.39 -22.81 -15.29
CA TYR A 569 22.02 -22.75 -16.71
C TYR A 569 23.27 -22.84 -17.63
N ILE A 570 24.35 -22.10 -17.29
CA ILE A 570 25.62 -22.17 -18.06
C ILE A 570 26.17 -23.58 -18.08
N ARG A 571 26.24 -24.26 -16.93
CA ARG A 571 26.74 -25.62 -16.82
C ARG A 571 25.85 -26.65 -17.50
N ASN A 572 24.53 -26.50 -17.34
CA ASN A 572 23.57 -27.41 -17.96
C ASN A 572 23.60 -27.37 -19.48
N TYR A 573 23.88 -26.19 -20.06
CA TYR A 573 23.87 -26.03 -21.52
C TYR A 573 25.23 -26.25 -22.17
N TYR A 574 26.28 -25.61 -21.66
CA TYR A 574 27.60 -25.70 -22.27
C TYR A 574 28.49 -26.83 -21.70
N GLY A 575 28.10 -27.42 -20.58
CA GLY A 575 28.94 -28.44 -19.90
C GLY A 575 30.31 -27.88 -19.53
N ASN A 576 31.37 -28.43 -20.16
CA ASN A 576 32.74 -27.97 -20.00
C ASN A 576 33.20 -26.99 -21.11
N ASP A 577 32.46 -26.89 -22.20
CA ASP A 577 32.78 -26.05 -23.37
C ASP A 577 32.22 -24.63 -23.24
N ILE A 578 32.49 -23.97 -22.11
CA ILE A 578 31.95 -22.68 -21.76
C ILE A 578 32.58 -21.59 -22.63
N PRO A 579 31.76 -20.75 -23.35
CA PRO A 579 32.23 -19.63 -24.15
C PRO A 579 33.03 -18.61 -23.32
N SER A 580 33.98 -17.93 -23.93
CA SER A 580 34.87 -16.97 -23.26
C SER A 580 34.13 -15.85 -22.51
N VAL A 581 33.01 -15.38 -23.04
CA VAL A 581 32.18 -14.37 -22.38
C VAL A 581 31.66 -14.85 -21.02
N TYR A 582 31.26 -16.09 -20.91
CA TYR A 582 30.81 -16.69 -19.64
C TYR A 582 31.95 -17.15 -18.76
N GLN A 583 33.13 -17.50 -19.32
CA GLN A 583 34.35 -17.69 -18.53
C GLN A 583 34.70 -16.37 -17.79
N THR A 584 34.72 -15.26 -18.51
CA THR A 584 34.91 -13.91 -17.89
C THR A 584 33.84 -13.58 -16.87
N TRP A 585 32.56 -13.92 -17.13
CA TRP A 585 31.49 -13.77 -16.17
C TRP A 585 31.72 -14.57 -14.88
N MET A 586 32.22 -15.84 -15.01
CA MET A 586 32.55 -16.70 -13.89
C MET A 586 33.72 -16.16 -13.05
N GLU A 587 34.72 -15.52 -13.66
CA GLU A 587 35.84 -14.88 -12.96
C GLU A 587 35.40 -13.77 -11.98
N ASN A 588 34.23 -13.18 -12.21
CA ASN A 588 33.64 -12.12 -11.37
C ASN A 588 32.70 -12.67 -10.28
N LEU A 589 32.53 -13.99 -10.17
CA LEU A 589 31.67 -14.59 -9.16
C LEU A 589 32.23 -14.42 -7.73
N PRO A 590 31.37 -14.39 -6.70
CA PRO A 590 31.80 -14.34 -5.30
C PRO A 590 32.76 -15.50 -4.94
N LYS A 591 33.70 -15.23 -4.04
CA LYS A 591 34.67 -16.24 -3.58
C LYS A 591 33.98 -17.52 -3.11
N GLY A 592 34.49 -18.65 -3.50
CA GLY A 592 33.98 -19.98 -3.13
C GLY A 592 32.90 -20.52 -4.09
N TRP A 593 32.62 -19.81 -5.19
CA TRP A 593 31.72 -20.30 -6.23
C TRP A 593 32.12 -21.67 -6.80
N GLU A 594 33.42 -22.01 -6.78
CA GLU A 594 33.93 -23.27 -7.26
C GLU A 594 33.41 -24.47 -6.47
N ILE A 595 33.03 -24.27 -5.19
CA ILE A 595 32.40 -25.31 -4.36
C ILE A 595 31.01 -25.64 -4.91
N LEU A 596 30.24 -24.60 -5.23
CA LEU A 596 28.92 -24.76 -5.84
C LEU A 596 29.02 -25.38 -7.22
N ASP A 597 29.98 -24.95 -8.03
CA ASP A 597 30.23 -25.51 -9.36
C ASP A 597 30.49 -27.01 -9.31
N LYS A 598 31.30 -27.49 -8.36
CA LYS A 598 31.51 -28.92 -8.11
C LYS A 598 30.23 -29.62 -7.66
N ALA A 599 29.42 -28.97 -6.82
CA ALA A 599 28.14 -29.52 -6.36
C ALA A 599 27.15 -29.67 -7.53
N LEU A 600 27.09 -28.69 -8.44
CA LEU A 600 26.25 -28.73 -9.65
C LEU A 600 26.64 -29.87 -10.62
N GLN A 601 27.91 -30.26 -10.63
CA GLN A 601 28.41 -31.36 -11.44
C GLN A 601 28.25 -32.75 -10.75
N SER A 602 27.81 -32.79 -9.50
CA SER A 602 27.54 -33.98 -8.74
C SER A 602 26.08 -34.44 -8.84
N THR A 603 25.77 -35.63 -8.33
CA THR A 603 24.41 -36.15 -8.21
C THR A 603 23.70 -35.68 -6.91
N MET A 604 24.19 -34.62 -6.25
CA MET A 604 23.59 -34.11 -5.01
C MET A 604 22.17 -33.61 -5.27
N PRO A 605 21.18 -34.08 -4.51
CA PRO A 605 19.82 -33.59 -4.66
C PRO A 605 19.74 -32.11 -4.28
N MET A 606 19.05 -31.31 -5.09
CA MET A 606 18.82 -29.89 -4.87
C MET A 606 17.31 -29.62 -4.83
N ILE A 607 16.90 -28.64 -4.01
CA ILE A 607 15.52 -28.18 -3.99
C ILE A 607 15.16 -27.69 -5.38
N GLN A 608 14.02 -28.14 -5.88
CA GLN A 608 13.49 -27.71 -7.17
C GLN A 608 12.56 -26.51 -6.99
N ALA A 609 12.62 -25.55 -7.90
CA ALA A 609 11.76 -24.37 -7.91
C ALA A 609 11.11 -24.19 -9.27
N THR A 610 9.78 -24.04 -9.30
CA THR A 610 8.99 -23.67 -10.49
C THR A 610 8.81 -22.16 -10.61
N SER A 611 9.63 -21.40 -9.90
CA SER A 611 9.51 -19.96 -9.71
C SER A 611 9.81 -19.15 -10.98
N CYS A 612 8.85 -18.35 -11.40
CA CYS A 612 9.02 -17.37 -12.46
C CYS A 612 9.98 -16.24 -12.06
N GLY A 613 9.92 -15.77 -10.81
CA GLY A 613 10.83 -14.75 -10.30
C GLY A 613 12.29 -15.17 -10.35
N ARG A 614 12.59 -16.42 -9.96
CA ARG A 614 13.96 -16.96 -10.03
C ARG A 614 14.45 -17.09 -11.47
N LEU A 615 13.55 -17.38 -12.41
CA LEU A 615 13.88 -17.40 -13.84
C LEU A 615 14.28 -15.99 -14.34
N PHE A 616 13.53 -14.97 -13.96
CA PHE A 616 13.87 -13.55 -14.26
C PHE A 616 15.21 -13.15 -13.66
N ASP A 617 15.49 -13.52 -12.43
CA ASP A 617 16.77 -13.27 -11.76
C ASP A 617 17.96 -13.93 -12.47
N ALA A 618 17.81 -15.20 -12.86
CA ALA A 618 18.84 -15.92 -13.58
C ALA A 618 19.15 -15.26 -14.94
N VAL A 619 18.12 -14.90 -15.70
CA VAL A 619 18.27 -14.21 -16.99
C VAL A 619 18.92 -12.84 -16.81
N GLY A 620 18.51 -12.05 -15.82
CA GLY A 620 19.13 -10.78 -15.52
C GLY A 620 20.62 -10.91 -15.17
N SER A 621 20.99 -11.93 -14.39
CA SER A 621 22.39 -12.23 -14.06
C SER A 621 23.20 -12.68 -15.28
N LEU A 622 22.62 -13.52 -16.16
CA LEU A 622 23.24 -13.95 -17.43
C LEU A 622 23.48 -12.78 -18.39
N LEU A 623 22.63 -11.77 -18.37
CA LEU A 623 22.77 -10.51 -19.09
C LEU A 623 23.73 -9.51 -18.42
N GLY A 624 24.31 -9.86 -17.27
CA GLY A 624 25.29 -9.04 -16.56
C GLY A 624 24.72 -7.84 -15.81
N LEU A 625 23.45 -7.92 -15.35
CA LEU A 625 22.79 -6.85 -14.58
C LEU A 625 23.09 -6.91 -13.08
N GLY A 626 23.67 -7.99 -12.60
CA GLY A 626 24.08 -8.17 -11.22
C GLY A 626 24.26 -9.64 -10.84
N MET A 627 24.90 -9.83 -9.69
CA MET A 627 25.15 -11.17 -9.12
C MET A 627 24.39 -11.39 -7.83
N ILE A 628 24.17 -10.32 -7.06
CA ILE A 628 23.62 -10.35 -5.72
C ILE A 628 22.57 -9.24 -5.61
N HIS A 629 21.44 -9.56 -5.02
CA HIS A 629 20.44 -8.59 -4.63
C HIS A 629 20.88 -7.81 -3.38
N THR A 630 20.76 -6.49 -3.41
CA THR A 630 20.89 -5.62 -2.23
C THR A 630 19.54 -5.15 -1.72
N TYR A 631 18.48 -5.41 -2.49
CA TYR A 631 17.07 -5.26 -2.13
C TYR A 631 16.23 -6.19 -3.03
N ASP A 632 15.02 -6.51 -2.59
CA ASP A 632 14.12 -7.44 -3.28
C ASP A 632 13.87 -7.05 -4.74
N ALA A 633 13.94 -8.02 -5.64
CA ALA A 633 13.73 -7.91 -7.09
C ALA A 633 14.65 -6.92 -7.84
N GLN A 634 15.82 -6.55 -7.28
CA GLN A 634 16.73 -5.57 -7.88
C GLN A 634 17.09 -5.91 -9.33
N ILE A 635 17.50 -7.13 -9.60
CA ILE A 635 17.97 -7.58 -10.93
C ILE A 635 16.80 -7.68 -11.90
N THR A 636 15.62 -8.11 -11.45
CA THR A 636 14.41 -8.18 -12.27
C THR A 636 13.91 -6.77 -12.67
N ILE A 637 14.00 -5.79 -11.77
CA ILE A 637 13.68 -4.38 -12.08
C ILE A 637 14.67 -3.82 -13.10
N ALA A 638 15.97 -4.12 -12.94
CA ALA A 638 16.98 -3.72 -13.92
C ALA A 638 16.79 -4.42 -15.28
N LEU A 639 16.30 -5.65 -15.30
CA LEU A 639 15.99 -6.39 -16.54
C LEU A 639 14.78 -5.78 -17.26
N GLU A 640 13.75 -5.36 -16.53
CA GLU A 640 12.63 -4.61 -17.09
C GLU A 640 13.10 -3.26 -17.66
N ALA A 641 13.86 -2.50 -16.89
CA ALA A 641 14.41 -1.20 -17.34
C ALA A 641 15.27 -1.32 -18.58
N LEU A 642 16.04 -2.40 -18.71
CA LEU A 642 16.90 -2.67 -19.86
C LEU A 642 16.11 -2.85 -21.16
N CYS A 643 14.85 -3.31 -21.11
CA CYS A 643 14.03 -3.47 -22.30
C CYS A 643 13.82 -2.17 -23.07
N GLY A 644 13.65 -1.04 -22.36
CA GLY A 644 13.34 0.24 -23.00
C GLY A 644 12.19 0.12 -24.01
N GLU A 645 12.39 0.73 -25.19
CA GLU A 645 11.44 0.71 -26.31
C GLU A 645 11.59 -0.53 -27.24
N GLU A 646 12.52 -1.43 -26.94
CA GLU A 646 12.73 -2.62 -27.75
C GLU A 646 11.51 -3.52 -27.79
N LYS A 647 11.17 -3.99 -29.00
CA LYS A 647 10.01 -4.88 -29.22
C LYS A 647 10.31 -6.34 -28.95
N GLY A 648 11.57 -6.74 -28.98
CA GLY A 648 12.03 -8.13 -28.85
C GLY A 648 11.52 -9.07 -29.96
N SER A 649 12.08 -10.24 -30.00
CA SER A 649 11.67 -11.37 -30.84
C SER A 649 11.04 -12.46 -30.00
N LEU A 650 10.14 -13.27 -30.52
CA LEU A 650 9.71 -14.48 -29.88
C LEU A 650 10.86 -15.49 -29.91
N LEU A 651 11.20 -16.05 -28.76
CA LEU A 651 12.18 -17.12 -28.61
C LEU A 651 11.48 -18.46 -28.43
N ASP A 652 12.19 -19.56 -28.62
CA ASP A 652 11.64 -20.91 -28.49
C ASP A 652 11.36 -21.25 -27.02
N TYR A 653 10.26 -21.95 -26.79
CA TYR A 653 9.88 -22.58 -25.52
C TYR A 653 9.09 -23.85 -25.81
N ASN A 654 8.94 -24.73 -24.80
CA ASN A 654 8.16 -25.96 -24.94
C ASN A 654 6.95 -25.93 -23.99
N TYR A 655 5.83 -26.49 -24.44
CA TYR A 655 4.66 -26.76 -23.61
C TYR A 655 4.09 -28.14 -23.98
N ASP A 656 4.00 -29.05 -23.02
CA ASP A 656 3.52 -30.41 -23.21
C ASP A 656 2.06 -30.62 -22.77
N GLY A 657 1.34 -29.54 -22.46
CA GLY A 657 0.00 -29.54 -21.91
C GLY A 657 -0.05 -29.54 -20.38
N LYS A 658 1.10 -29.54 -19.70
CA LYS A 658 1.21 -29.53 -18.24
C LYS A 658 2.45 -28.79 -17.72
N VAL A 659 3.56 -28.88 -18.42
CA VAL A 659 4.83 -28.24 -18.07
C VAL A 659 5.20 -27.22 -19.14
N LEU A 660 5.43 -25.98 -18.72
CA LEU A 660 5.89 -24.87 -19.54
C LEU A 660 7.39 -24.69 -19.34
N ASP A 661 8.20 -25.10 -20.32
CA ASP A 661 9.65 -25.13 -20.23
C ASP A 661 10.31 -23.98 -21.00
N PHE A 662 10.97 -23.09 -20.28
CA PHE A 662 11.74 -21.96 -20.80
C PHE A 662 13.24 -22.26 -20.97
N THR A 663 13.69 -23.51 -20.82
CA THR A 663 15.10 -23.87 -21.04
C THR A 663 15.59 -23.46 -22.44
N PRO A 664 14.82 -23.69 -23.55
CA PRO A 664 15.22 -23.19 -24.87
C PRO A 664 15.32 -21.68 -24.96
N THR A 665 14.44 -20.96 -24.26
CA THR A 665 14.47 -19.48 -24.19
C THR A 665 15.75 -18.98 -23.53
N VAL A 666 16.14 -19.57 -22.39
CA VAL A 666 17.38 -19.21 -21.70
C VAL A 666 18.60 -19.53 -22.56
N GLN A 667 18.60 -20.69 -23.25
CA GLN A 667 19.65 -21.05 -24.20
C GLN A 667 19.81 -20.03 -25.32
N ALA A 668 18.69 -19.63 -25.94
CA ALA A 668 18.70 -18.62 -27.02
C ALA A 668 19.22 -17.24 -26.54
N ILE A 669 18.94 -16.89 -25.28
CA ILE A 669 19.50 -15.67 -24.65
C ILE A 669 21.00 -15.81 -24.47
N MET A 670 21.48 -16.94 -23.93
CA MET A 670 22.92 -17.17 -23.73
C MET A 670 23.68 -17.15 -25.06
N ASP A 671 23.15 -17.82 -26.09
CA ASP A 671 23.74 -17.79 -27.44
C ASP A 671 23.72 -16.39 -28.05
N GLY A 672 22.65 -15.62 -27.80
CA GLY A 672 22.56 -14.23 -28.19
C GLY A 672 23.66 -13.35 -27.57
N VAL A 673 23.97 -13.56 -26.28
CA VAL A 673 25.10 -12.89 -25.61
C VAL A 673 26.43 -13.29 -26.24
N VAL A 674 26.65 -14.57 -26.51
CA VAL A 674 27.88 -15.08 -27.20
C VAL A 674 28.02 -14.46 -28.60
N GLN A 675 26.92 -14.27 -29.32
CA GLN A 675 26.86 -13.62 -30.64
C GLN A 675 26.98 -12.09 -30.58
N GLY A 676 27.03 -11.48 -29.41
CA GLY A 676 27.11 -10.01 -29.25
C GLY A 676 25.81 -9.27 -29.59
N LYS A 677 24.62 -9.90 -29.51
CA LYS A 677 23.33 -9.25 -29.68
C LYS A 677 23.09 -8.21 -28.59
N SER A 678 22.27 -7.18 -28.90
CA SER A 678 21.88 -6.16 -27.94
C SER A 678 21.25 -6.79 -26.69
N ARG A 679 21.76 -6.47 -25.51
CA ARG A 679 21.19 -6.93 -24.23
C ARG A 679 19.75 -6.44 -24.05
N ALA A 680 19.44 -5.22 -24.48
CA ALA A 680 18.07 -4.67 -24.45
C ALA A 680 17.12 -5.49 -25.33
N HIS A 681 17.56 -5.87 -26.54
CA HIS A 681 16.78 -6.73 -27.43
C HIS A 681 16.55 -8.12 -26.81
N LEU A 682 17.56 -8.72 -26.17
CA LEU A 682 17.45 -10.02 -25.50
C LEU A 682 16.49 -9.95 -24.30
N ALA A 683 16.57 -8.89 -23.48
CA ALA A 683 15.66 -8.64 -22.37
C ALA A 683 14.20 -8.48 -22.83
N ALA A 684 13.97 -7.67 -23.88
CA ALA A 684 12.64 -7.50 -24.47
C ALA A 684 12.12 -8.80 -25.11
N SER A 685 12.99 -9.61 -25.73
CA SER A 685 12.64 -10.92 -26.28
C SER A 685 12.22 -11.91 -25.17
N PHE A 686 12.89 -11.90 -24.04
CA PHE A 686 12.53 -12.69 -22.87
C PHE A 686 11.13 -12.33 -22.36
N HIS A 687 10.88 -11.05 -22.06
CA HIS A 687 9.55 -10.58 -21.59
C HIS A 687 8.44 -10.96 -22.57
N LYS A 688 8.67 -10.74 -23.87
CA LYS A 688 7.71 -11.09 -24.92
C LYS A 688 7.41 -12.59 -24.96
N THR A 689 8.45 -13.42 -24.83
CA THR A 689 8.30 -14.89 -24.86
C THR A 689 7.52 -15.36 -23.64
N ILE A 690 7.84 -14.88 -22.44
CA ILE A 690 7.08 -15.20 -21.22
C ILE A 690 5.61 -14.80 -21.38
N ALA A 691 5.34 -13.58 -21.85
CA ALA A 691 3.95 -13.10 -22.01
C ALA A 691 3.15 -13.96 -23.00
N ILE A 692 3.73 -14.27 -24.14
CA ILE A 692 3.07 -15.12 -25.17
C ILE A 692 2.84 -16.52 -24.64
N ALA A 693 3.86 -17.14 -24.05
CA ALA A 693 3.77 -18.52 -23.53
C ALA A 693 2.72 -18.64 -22.42
N VAL A 694 2.65 -17.64 -21.51
CA VAL A 694 1.61 -17.57 -20.46
C VAL A 694 0.21 -17.46 -21.08
N CYS A 695 0.01 -16.60 -22.08
CA CYS A 695 -1.28 -16.43 -22.76
C CYS A 695 -1.71 -17.69 -23.54
N GLU A 696 -0.79 -18.33 -24.26
CA GLU A 696 -1.09 -19.55 -25.01
C GLU A 696 -1.39 -20.74 -24.08
N THR A 697 -0.64 -20.90 -22.99
CA THR A 697 -0.93 -21.89 -21.94
C THR A 697 -2.30 -21.64 -21.32
N ALA A 698 -2.61 -20.39 -21.01
CA ALA A 698 -3.92 -20.03 -20.46
C ALA A 698 -5.04 -20.32 -21.43
N ALA A 699 -4.88 -20.01 -22.71
CA ALA A 699 -5.86 -20.29 -23.75
C ALA A 699 -6.18 -21.80 -23.87
N ASP A 700 -5.15 -22.65 -23.92
CA ASP A 700 -5.32 -24.12 -23.94
C ASP A 700 -6.07 -24.62 -22.69
N LEU A 701 -5.66 -24.14 -21.50
CA LEU A 701 -6.30 -24.57 -20.25
C LEU A 701 -7.75 -24.06 -20.12
N MET A 702 -8.03 -22.81 -20.49
CA MET A 702 -9.39 -22.25 -20.46
C MET A 702 -10.32 -22.98 -21.42
N GLU A 703 -9.86 -23.33 -22.62
CA GLU A 703 -10.62 -24.13 -23.57
C GLU A 703 -10.87 -25.55 -23.05
N ARG A 704 -9.81 -26.23 -22.59
CA ARG A 704 -9.83 -27.61 -22.08
C ARG A 704 -10.74 -27.80 -20.87
N TYR A 705 -10.74 -26.85 -19.94
CA TYR A 705 -11.53 -26.90 -18.70
C TYR A 705 -12.82 -26.06 -18.77
N LYS A 706 -13.10 -25.41 -19.89
CA LYS A 706 -14.30 -24.55 -20.12
C LYS A 706 -14.41 -23.43 -19.08
N ILE A 707 -13.32 -22.71 -18.86
CA ILE A 707 -13.22 -21.59 -17.94
C ILE A 707 -13.33 -20.29 -18.74
N SER A 708 -14.13 -19.32 -18.25
CA SER A 708 -14.32 -18.00 -18.87
C SER A 708 -13.48 -16.90 -18.23
N ASP A 709 -13.07 -17.10 -16.99
CA ASP A 709 -12.42 -16.07 -16.16
C ASP A 709 -11.02 -16.52 -15.75
N ALA A 710 -10.04 -15.63 -15.94
CA ALA A 710 -8.67 -15.83 -15.49
C ALA A 710 -8.27 -14.72 -14.51
N ALA A 711 -7.47 -15.07 -13.51
CA ALA A 711 -6.91 -14.14 -12.52
C ALA A 711 -5.39 -14.27 -12.49
N ILE A 712 -4.68 -13.12 -12.56
CA ILE A 712 -3.22 -13.05 -12.44
C ILE A 712 -2.86 -12.37 -11.13
N SER A 713 -1.93 -12.97 -10.37
CA SER A 713 -1.39 -12.43 -9.11
C SER A 713 -0.01 -13.02 -8.79
N GLY A 714 0.68 -12.47 -7.80
CA GLY A 714 2.05 -12.79 -7.42
C GLY A 714 3.01 -11.66 -7.76
N GLY A 715 4.16 -11.63 -7.08
CA GLY A 715 5.13 -10.53 -7.14
C GLY A 715 5.68 -10.22 -8.53
N VAL A 716 5.73 -11.21 -9.44
CA VAL A 716 6.20 -11.04 -10.82
C VAL A 716 5.29 -10.12 -11.64
N PHE A 717 4.00 -10.05 -11.31
CA PHE A 717 3.06 -9.14 -11.99
C PHE A 717 3.16 -7.67 -11.53
N GLN A 718 4.14 -7.34 -10.71
CA GLN A 718 4.58 -5.95 -10.53
C GLN A 718 5.47 -5.46 -11.70
N ASN A 719 5.92 -6.34 -12.59
CA ASN A 719 6.63 -5.99 -13.82
C ASN A 719 5.64 -5.41 -14.84
N ARG A 720 5.68 -4.07 -15.00
CA ARG A 720 4.78 -3.31 -15.88
C ARG A 720 4.86 -3.79 -17.32
N LYS A 721 6.09 -3.97 -17.85
CA LYS A 721 6.33 -4.43 -19.23
C LYS A 721 5.70 -5.79 -19.51
N LEU A 722 5.86 -6.72 -18.58
CA LEU A 722 5.28 -8.07 -18.69
C LEU A 722 3.75 -8.01 -18.71
N VAL A 723 3.16 -7.29 -17.76
CA VAL A 723 1.70 -7.17 -17.64
C VAL A 723 1.09 -6.49 -18.88
N GLU A 724 1.69 -5.40 -19.36
CA GLU A 724 1.24 -4.75 -20.61
C GLU A 724 1.31 -5.68 -21.81
N LEU A 725 2.36 -6.50 -21.94
CA LEU A 725 2.48 -7.48 -23.01
C LEU A 725 1.41 -8.56 -22.89
N ILE A 726 1.10 -9.04 -21.68
CA ILE A 726 0.02 -10.00 -21.43
C ILE A 726 -1.32 -9.40 -21.86
N TYR A 727 -1.68 -8.20 -21.40
CA TYR A 727 -2.94 -7.57 -21.80
C TYR A 727 -3.07 -7.35 -23.31
N ARG A 728 -1.98 -7.02 -24.00
CA ARG A 728 -1.95 -6.86 -25.47
C ARG A 728 -2.09 -8.20 -26.22
N THR A 729 -1.64 -9.28 -25.62
CA THR A 729 -1.65 -10.64 -26.22
C THR A 729 -2.91 -11.42 -25.84
N TRP A 730 -3.56 -11.05 -24.72
CA TRP A 730 -4.73 -11.74 -24.19
C TRP A 730 -5.93 -11.63 -25.12
N HIS A 731 -6.50 -12.76 -25.52
CA HIS A 731 -7.63 -12.85 -26.44
C HIS A 731 -8.68 -13.91 -26.05
N VAL A 732 -8.57 -14.46 -24.84
CA VAL A 732 -9.44 -15.53 -24.32
C VAL A 732 -10.09 -15.08 -23.02
N GLY A 733 -11.42 -15.13 -22.94
CA GLY A 733 -12.17 -14.82 -21.71
C GLY A 733 -11.82 -13.49 -21.03
N ASN A 734 -12.24 -13.35 -19.80
CA ASN A 734 -11.93 -12.17 -18.98
C ASN A 734 -10.61 -12.35 -18.23
N LEU A 735 -9.84 -11.26 -18.08
CA LEU A 735 -8.61 -11.24 -17.32
C LEU A 735 -8.70 -10.24 -16.16
N TYR A 736 -8.51 -10.72 -14.96
CA TYR A 736 -8.55 -9.95 -13.72
C TYR A 736 -7.18 -9.90 -13.04
N MET A 737 -6.93 -8.81 -12.33
CA MET A 737 -5.72 -8.60 -11.54
C MET A 737 -6.05 -7.73 -10.32
N ASN A 738 -5.28 -7.82 -9.24
CA ASN A 738 -5.45 -6.99 -8.04
C ASN A 738 -5.54 -5.49 -8.35
N GLU A 739 -6.49 -4.81 -7.74
CA GLU A 739 -6.73 -3.36 -7.84
C GLU A 739 -6.76 -2.69 -6.46
N ALA A 740 -7.41 -3.31 -5.47
CA ALA A 740 -7.56 -2.76 -4.12
C ALA A 740 -6.39 -3.12 -3.19
N VAL A 741 -5.68 -4.23 -3.44
CA VAL A 741 -4.49 -4.64 -2.70
C VAL A 741 -3.31 -4.90 -3.65
N PRO A 742 -2.06 -4.95 -3.15
CA PRO A 742 -0.91 -5.34 -3.97
C PRO A 742 -1.05 -6.76 -4.54
N ALA A 743 -0.52 -6.98 -5.75
CA ALA A 743 -0.41 -8.34 -6.32
C ALA A 743 0.68 -9.17 -5.64
N ASN A 744 1.63 -8.53 -4.92
CA ASN A 744 2.63 -9.20 -4.09
C ASN A 744 2.04 -9.65 -2.74
N ASP A 745 2.88 -10.18 -1.85
CA ASP A 745 2.51 -10.69 -0.53
C ASP A 745 1.74 -9.68 0.35
N GLY A 746 1.87 -8.38 0.10
CA GLY A 746 1.08 -7.36 0.78
C GLY A 746 -0.44 -7.44 0.54
N GLY A 747 -0.87 -8.20 -0.47
CA GLY A 747 -2.30 -8.48 -0.74
C GLY A 747 -2.74 -9.88 -0.30
N LEU A 748 -1.81 -10.72 0.14
CA LEU A 748 -2.06 -12.14 0.41
C LEU A 748 -3.14 -12.36 1.48
N ALA A 749 -3.13 -11.55 2.53
CA ALA A 749 -4.09 -11.67 3.64
C ALA A 749 -5.56 -11.52 3.21
N LEU A 750 -5.86 -10.73 2.16
CA LEU A 750 -7.19 -10.65 1.58
C LEU A 750 -7.65 -12.01 1.05
N GLY A 751 -6.78 -12.69 0.29
CA GLY A 751 -7.06 -14.03 -0.23
C GLY A 751 -7.16 -15.09 0.85
N GLN A 752 -6.26 -15.06 1.84
CA GLN A 752 -6.31 -15.94 3.02
C GLN A 752 -7.66 -15.80 3.74
N LEU A 753 -8.08 -14.57 4.02
CA LEU A 753 -9.34 -14.29 4.70
C LEU A 753 -10.54 -14.79 3.87
N TRP A 754 -10.55 -14.51 2.56
CA TRP A 754 -11.62 -14.99 1.67
C TRP A 754 -11.69 -16.52 1.64
N LEU A 755 -10.56 -17.24 1.50
CA LEU A 755 -10.51 -18.70 1.57
C LEU A 755 -11.01 -19.24 2.91
N GLY A 756 -10.55 -18.62 4.00
CA GLY A 756 -10.97 -18.97 5.35
C GLY A 756 -12.48 -18.84 5.57
N SER A 757 -13.11 -17.87 4.91
CA SER A 757 -14.57 -17.68 4.97
C SER A 757 -15.36 -18.78 4.25
N GLN A 758 -14.74 -19.45 3.26
CA GLN A 758 -15.35 -20.57 2.50
C GLN A 758 -15.15 -21.94 3.18
N ILE A 759 -14.32 -22.00 4.23
CA ILE A 759 -14.07 -23.22 5.01
C ILE A 759 -15.00 -23.23 6.21
N ARG A 760 -15.85 -24.25 6.32
CA ARG A 760 -16.82 -24.42 7.42
C ARG A 760 -16.15 -24.89 8.70
#